data_72320dffeb26ae431d85025b2a79cdaa
#
_entry.id   72320dffeb26ae431d85025b2a79cdaa
#
_cell.length_a   1.000
_cell.length_b   1.000
_cell.length_c   1.000
_cell.angle_alpha   90.00
_cell.angle_beta   90.00
_cell.angle_gamma   90.00
#
_symmetry.space_group_name_H-M   'P 1'
#
loop_
_entity.id
_entity.type
_entity.pdbx_description
1 polymer ?
#
loop_
_entity_poly.entity_id
_entity_poly.type
_entity_poly.pdbx_seq_one_letter_code
_entity_poly.pdbx_strand_id
1 'polypeptide(L)'
;MSDYAASNDSAGPLPEGRSSVDTVDRAVQTPDVEQPFLELGLKDDEYARIREVLGRRPTQTELAMYSIMWSEHCSYKSSKVHLRQFGDGPKSDRLLVGMGENAGVVDVGNGLAVTFKVESHNHPSYVEPYQGAATGVGGIVRDILTMGARPVLVMDPLRFGDADHPDTLRVLPGVVAGIGGYGNCLGLPTIGGEVVFDPSYQGNPLVNALCLGVMPKERIQLSAARGVGNVVVLLGAKTGRDGIGGVSVLASATFEAGGPAKRPSVQVGDPFMEKLLIESCLEMFDAGLVSGIQDLGGAGLTCALTETSAAGRSGMRAYLERVPLREASMEPHEVLASESQERMLAIVEPANVPAVMAIAQKWGVLATAIGEVTEGDRLVVTWHGDVVVDVPPGSLADEGPVYERPYARPADQDELQSAALPPYPAAGELRDLLLRMVASPNLCSRRWVVEQYDRIVLGGTVLAWPEDAGVVRLDEETGLGVALATDGNGRYTRLDPYAGAQLALAEAYRNVAATGAVPIAVTNCLNFGSPEDPDVMWQFAEATRGLAEACRALGTPVTGGNVSFYNSTAGTPINPTPVVGVLGLLDDVARRTPIGFADPGEVLLLLGETRDELGGSEWAWAEHRHLGGRPPAVDLERERVLGEVLVAGSRDGMVSSAHDLSDGGLAQALVESALAGRRGRGLGARVVLPAALDPFVQLFSESAGRALVSVPRSEELRFTEMCDARGLPCTRLGVTDDTGVLEVQDLFEVALDELREAHEGTLPRLFGPLAGATSPANPVVGLPATGGTAPGA
;
A
#
# COMPACT_ATOMS: atom_id res chain seq x y z
N MET A 1 10.48 -45.47 9.97
CA MET A 1 11.57 -44.49 10.14
C MET A 1 12.82 -44.82 9.33
N SER A 2 12.79 -45.53 8.23
CA SER A 2 14.04 -45.88 7.48
C SER A 2 13.94 -45.78 5.95
N ASP A 3 12.86 -45.24 5.38
CA ASP A 3 12.68 -45.26 3.91
C ASP A 3 12.46 -43.91 3.23
N TYR A 4 12.78 -42.80 3.89
CA TYR A 4 12.73 -41.45 3.25
C TYR A 4 14.13 -40.92 2.86
N ALA A 5 15.15 -41.76 2.84
CA ALA A 5 16.50 -41.41 2.42
C ALA A 5 16.89 -42.10 1.08
N ALA A 6 16.08 -41.86 0.05
CA ALA A 6 16.45 -42.32 -1.29
C ALA A 6 16.07 -41.32 -2.37
N SER A 7 17.12 -40.80 -2.96
CA SER A 7 17.30 -40.15 -4.26
C SER A 7 17.66 -38.66 -4.25
N ASN A 8 18.80 -38.34 -3.68
CA ASN A 8 19.65 -37.24 -4.16
C ASN A 8 21.13 -37.53 -3.91
N ASP A 9 21.57 -38.72 -4.32
CA ASP A 9 23.01 -39.07 -4.43
C ASP A 9 23.58 -38.50 -5.74
N SER A 10 23.71 -37.18 -5.81
CA SER A 10 24.56 -36.50 -6.80
C SER A 10 25.29 -35.31 -6.18
N ALA A 11 25.63 -35.39 -4.90
CA ALA A 11 26.62 -34.48 -4.34
C ALA A 11 27.99 -34.96 -4.79
N GLY A 12 28.53 -34.40 -5.86
CA GLY A 12 29.94 -34.53 -6.22
C GLY A 12 30.83 -34.05 -5.07
N PRO A 13 32.10 -34.44 -5.03
CA PRO A 13 33.03 -34.03 -3.99
C PRO A 13 33.10 -32.50 -3.91
N LEU A 14 32.98 -31.96 -2.67
CA LEU A 14 33.07 -30.54 -2.36
C LEU A 14 34.36 -29.95 -2.98
N PRO A 15 34.29 -28.77 -3.61
CA PRO A 15 35.46 -28.10 -4.13
C PRO A 15 36.47 -27.82 -3.02
N GLU A 16 37.72 -28.25 -3.19
CA GLU A 16 38.84 -27.90 -2.32
C GLU A 16 39.01 -26.37 -2.28
N GLY A 17 38.83 -25.75 -1.09
CA GLY A 17 39.07 -24.34 -0.87
C GLY A 17 37.97 -23.58 -0.10
N ARG A 18 37.03 -24.24 0.57
CA ARG A 18 36.09 -23.57 1.47
C ARG A 18 36.83 -23.03 2.68
N SER A 19 36.71 -21.68 2.92
CA SER A 19 37.00 -21.09 4.22
C SER A 19 36.14 -21.82 5.26
N SER A 20 36.70 -22.22 6.38
CA SER A 20 35.95 -22.88 7.45
C SER A 20 34.81 -21.95 7.89
N VAL A 21 33.56 -22.39 7.73
CA VAL A 21 32.36 -21.67 8.17
C VAL A 21 32.51 -21.31 9.65
N ASP A 22 32.04 -20.13 10.06
CA ASP A 22 32.08 -19.72 11.47
C ASP A 22 30.95 -20.43 12.21
N THR A 23 31.30 -21.39 13.07
CA THR A 23 30.34 -22.20 13.84
C THR A 23 30.14 -21.68 15.24
N VAL A 24 29.08 -22.13 15.90
CA VAL A 24 28.78 -21.80 17.31
C VAL A 24 29.96 -22.26 18.20
N ASP A 25 30.50 -23.45 18.00
CA ASP A 25 31.65 -23.95 18.79
C ASP A 25 32.87 -23.05 18.59
N ARG A 26 33.14 -22.62 17.36
CA ARG A 26 34.22 -21.67 17.08
C ARG A 26 33.98 -20.32 17.74
N ALA A 27 32.74 -19.81 17.74
CA ALA A 27 32.39 -18.57 18.39
C ALA A 27 32.64 -18.59 19.89
N VAL A 28 32.37 -19.73 20.55
CA VAL A 28 32.70 -19.95 21.97
C VAL A 28 34.22 -19.97 22.21
N GLN A 29 34.98 -20.62 21.34
CA GLN A 29 36.44 -20.76 21.48
C GLN A 29 37.19 -19.46 21.15
N THR A 30 36.59 -18.55 20.42
CA THR A 30 37.26 -17.34 19.93
C THR A 30 36.46 -16.06 20.31
N PRO A 31 36.30 -15.75 21.64
CA PRO A 31 35.44 -14.67 22.11
C PRO A 31 35.91 -13.27 21.74
N ASP A 32 37.23 -13.11 21.46
CA ASP A 32 37.85 -11.81 21.22
C ASP A 32 38.11 -11.49 19.75
N VAL A 33 37.55 -12.29 18.80
CA VAL A 33 37.65 -12.00 17.38
C VAL A 33 36.84 -10.74 17.08
N GLU A 34 37.46 -9.74 16.47
CA GLU A 34 36.83 -8.54 15.99
C GLU A 34 35.80 -8.86 14.89
N GLN A 35 34.62 -8.26 14.98
CA GLN A 35 33.52 -8.50 14.06
C GLN A 35 33.06 -7.18 13.42
N PRO A 36 32.65 -7.19 12.12
CA PRO A 36 32.30 -5.99 11.37
C PRO A 36 30.86 -5.50 11.63
N PHE A 37 30.44 -5.42 12.89
CA PHE A 37 29.04 -5.10 13.24
C PHE A 37 28.64 -3.67 12.85
N LEU A 38 29.58 -2.70 12.90
CA LEU A 38 29.33 -1.35 12.44
C LEU A 38 29.11 -1.27 10.93
N GLU A 39 29.87 -2.05 10.14
CA GLU A 39 29.71 -2.13 8.68
C GLU A 39 28.38 -2.78 8.29
N LEU A 40 27.82 -3.62 9.17
CA LEU A 40 26.51 -4.24 9.04
C LEU A 40 25.38 -3.34 9.59
N GLY A 41 25.65 -2.12 10.04
CA GLY A 41 24.64 -1.15 10.52
C GLY A 41 24.19 -1.33 11.96
N LEU A 42 24.82 -2.20 12.73
CA LEU A 42 24.59 -2.35 14.16
C LEU A 42 25.38 -1.30 14.96
N LYS A 43 24.85 -0.84 16.10
CA LYS A 43 25.52 0.08 17.04
C LYS A 43 26.28 -0.69 18.12
N ASP A 44 27.18 -0.01 18.83
CA ASP A 44 27.96 -0.60 19.91
C ASP A 44 27.10 -1.21 21.03
N ASP A 45 26.04 -0.52 21.41
CA ASP A 45 25.08 -0.98 22.43
C ASP A 45 24.25 -2.19 21.94
N GLU A 46 23.85 -2.18 20.67
CA GLU A 46 23.16 -3.30 20.04
C GLU A 46 24.06 -4.53 20.00
N TYR A 47 25.32 -4.39 19.58
CA TYR A 47 26.28 -5.49 19.56
C TYR A 47 26.60 -6.02 20.96
N ALA A 48 26.75 -5.15 21.96
CA ALA A 48 26.94 -5.54 23.36
C ALA A 48 25.75 -6.38 23.86
N ARG A 49 24.52 -5.95 23.56
CA ARG A 49 23.29 -6.68 23.90
C ARG A 49 23.20 -8.04 23.22
N ILE A 50 23.59 -8.15 21.93
CA ILE A 50 23.64 -9.45 21.23
C ILE A 50 24.59 -10.41 21.96
N ARG A 51 25.76 -9.97 22.36
CA ARG A 51 26.71 -10.79 23.12
C ARG A 51 26.18 -11.20 24.51
N GLU A 52 25.42 -10.34 25.15
CA GLU A 52 24.76 -10.65 26.44
C GLU A 52 23.69 -11.74 26.25
N VAL A 53 22.82 -11.60 25.24
CA VAL A 53 21.75 -12.57 24.90
C VAL A 53 22.32 -13.94 24.55
N LEU A 54 23.42 -13.99 23.81
CA LEU A 54 24.05 -15.24 23.37
C LEU A 54 24.99 -15.84 24.42
N GLY A 55 25.48 -15.05 25.37
CA GLY A 55 26.54 -15.45 26.32
C GLY A 55 27.91 -15.71 25.67
N ARG A 56 28.07 -15.32 24.40
CA ARG A 56 29.25 -15.47 23.57
C ARG A 56 29.25 -14.43 22.44
N ARG A 57 30.32 -14.39 21.63
CA ARG A 57 30.21 -13.61 20.40
C ARG A 57 29.23 -14.30 19.44
N PRO A 58 28.49 -13.55 18.60
CA PRO A 58 27.71 -14.16 17.52
C PRO A 58 28.64 -14.87 16.50
N THR A 59 28.12 -15.86 15.78
CA THR A 59 28.74 -16.30 14.54
C THR A 59 28.57 -15.23 13.46
N GLN A 60 29.30 -15.34 12.35
CA GLN A 60 29.08 -14.46 11.19
C GLN A 60 27.65 -14.52 10.69
N THR A 61 27.04 -15.70 10.67
CA THR A 61 25.64 -15.90 10.25
C THR A 61 24.67 -15.26 11.23
N GLU A 62 24.86 -15.46 12.52
CA GLU A 62 24.02 -14.82 13.57
C GLU A 62 24.13 -13.29 13.53
N LEU A 63 25.35 -12.78 13.35
CA LEU A 63 25.55 -11.33 13.26
C LEU A 63 24.80 -10.73 12.07
N ALA A 64 24.81 -11.40 10.92
CA ALA A 64 24.03 -10.99 9.76
C ALA A 64 22.50 -11.04 10.04
N MET A 65 22.01 -12.10 10.71
CA MET A 65 20.60 -12.20 11.11
C MET A 65 20.18 -11.04 12.03
N TYR A 66 20.97 -10.75 13.07
CA TYR A 66 20.68 -9.62 13.98
C TYR A 66 20.75 -8.28 13.26
N SER A 67 21.70 -8.06 12.38
CA SER A 67 21.81 -6.85 11.57
C SER A 67 20.52 -6.57 10.79
N ILE A 68 19.98 -7.59 10.14
CA ILE A 68 18.78 -7.46 9.32
C ILE A 68 17.53 -7.30 10.21
N MET A 69 17.34 -8.20 11.19
CA MET A 69 16.14 -8.19 12.04
C MET A 69 16.08 -6.98 12.97
N TRP A 70 17.22 -6.41 13.38
CA TRP A 70 17.29 -5.18 14.17
C TRP A 70 17.43 -3.90 13.33
N SER A 71 17.31 -4.02 11.99
CA SER A 71 17.18 -2.85 11.13
C SER A 71 15.90 -2.07 11.47
N GLU A 72 15.83 -0.79 11.12
CA GLU A 72 14.64 0.02 11.39
C GLU A 72 13.38 -0.55 10.74
N HIS A 73 13.54 -1.07 9.54
CA HIS A 73 12.42 -1.61 8.75
C HIS A 73 11.80 -2.87 9.37
N CYS A 74 12.62 -3.83 9.84
CA CYS A 74 12.10 -5.05 10.46
C CYS A 74 11.67 -4.87 11.92
N SER A 75 12.45 -4.15 12.72
CA SER A 75 12.23 -4.05 14.17
C SER A 75 11.27 -2.95 14.59
N TYR A 76 11.01 -1.96 13.71
CA TYR A 76 10.27 -0.74 14.06
C TYR A 76 10.83 -0.03 15.29
N LYS A 77 12.16 -0.10 15.49
CA LYS A 77 12.81 0.30 16.76
C LYS A 77 12.58 1.76 17.15
N SER A 78 12.40 2.65 16.19
CA SER A 78 12.13 4.07 16.43
C SER A 78 10.64 4.44 16.46
N SER A 79 9.76 3.62 15.86
CA SER A 79 8.33 3.91 15.72
C SER A 79 7.45 3.20 16.75
N LYS A 80 7.90 2.06 17.27
CA LYS A 80 7.12 1.15 18.14
C LYS A 80 6.46 1.86 19.34
N VAL A 81 7.13 2.86 19.91
CA VAL A 81 6.62 3.67 21.03
C VAL A 81 5.35 4.44 20.63
N HIS A 82 5.33 5.01 19.41
CA HIS A 82 4.21 5.81 18.90
C HIS A 82 3.09 4.93 18.36
N LEU A 83 3.41 3.77 17.75
CA LEU A 83 2.42 2.85 17.18
C LEU A 83 1.55 2.17 18.21
N ARG A 84 1.99 2.05 19.48
CA ARG A 84 1.21 1.45 20.58
C ARG A 84 -0.17 2.06 20.74
N GLN A 85 -0.35 3.35 20.43
CA GLN A 85 -1.64 4.05 20.54
C GLN A 85 -2.71 3.52 19.58
N PHE A 86 -2.35 2.83 18.51
CA PHE A 86 -3.31 2.15 17.64
C PHE A 86 -3.93 0.92 18.32
N GLY A 87 -3.21 0.27 19.24
CA GLY A 87 -3.74 -0.82 20.07
C GLY A 87 -4.84 -0.40 21.03
N ASP A 88 -4.89 0.89 21.39
CA ASP A 88 -5.95 1.50 22.20
C ASP A 88 -7.14 2.01 21.35
N GLY A 89 -7.21 1.59 20.10
CA GLY A 89 -8.23 1.96 19.13
C GLY A 89 -9.65 1.46 19.49
N PRO A 90 -10.66 1.79 18.66
CA PRO A 90 -12.02 1.34 18.88
C PRO A 90 -12.08 -0.19 18.82
N LYS A 91 -12.83 -0.77 19.76
CA LYS A 91 -13.12 -2.21 19.75
C LYS A 91 -14.22 -2.47 18.72
N SER A 92 -14.02 -3.47 17.91
CA SER A 92 -15.01 -3.93 16.94
C SER A 92 -15.16 -5.45 17.04
N ASP A 93 -16.40 -5.92 17.16
CA ASP A 93 -16.71 -7.35 17.14
C ASP A 93 -16.40 -7.99 15.78
N ARG A 94 -16.23 -7.15 14.74
CA ARG A 94 -15.82 -7.58 13.42
C ARG A 94 -14.32 -7.86 13.29
N LEU A 95 -13.48 -7.32 14.18
CA LEU A 95 -12.04 -7.53 14.13
C LEU A 95 -11.71 -8.91 14.72
N LEU A 96 -11.40 -9.88 13.85
CA LEU A 96 -11.08 -11.25 14.23
C LEU A 96 -9.61 -11.44 14.56
N VAL A 97 -8.73 -10.79 13.79
CA VAL A 97 -7.27 -10.74 14.02
C VAL A 97 -6.83 -9.29 13.90
N GLY A 98 -6.15 -8.78 14.92
CA GLY A 98 -5.61 -7.42 14.95
C GLY A 98 -4.13 -7.37 14.58
N MET A 99 -3.48 -6.27 14.98
CA MET A 99 -2.03 -6.07 14.80
C MET A 99 -1.21 -7.15 15.49
N GLY A 100 -0.11 -7.59 14.85
CA GLY A 100 0.82 -8.59 15.37
C GLY A 100 0.93 -9.86 14.52
N GLU A 101 0.05 -10.02 13.52
CA GLU A 101 0.14 -11.02 12.46
C GLU A 101 0.46 -10.31 11.12
N ASN A 102 0.67 -11.08 10.05
CA ASN A 102 1.04 -10.53 8.73
C ASN A 102 0.01 -9.50 8.21
N ALA A 103 -1.27 -9.74 8.45
CA ALA A 103 -2.34 -8.79 8.17
C ALA A 103 -3.52 -8.97 9.13
N GLY A 104 -4.30 -7.91 9.33
CA GLY A 104 -5.50 -8.00 10.15
C GLY A 104 -6.67 -8.66 9.39
N VAL A 105 -7.58 -9.30 10.15
CA VAL A 105 -8.72 -10.03 9.59
C VAL A 105 -10.03 -9.46 10.13
N VAL A 106 -10.97 -9.16 9.23
CA VAL A 106 -12.27 -8.54 9.53
C VAL A 106 -13.43 -9.42 9.07
N ASP A 107 -14.40 -9.61 9.94
CA ASP A 107 -15.66 -10.28 9.63
C ASP A 107 -16.55 -9.41 8.72
N VAL A 108 -16.90 -9.91 7.56
CA VAL A 108 -17.80 -9.22 6.61
C VAL A 108 -19.20 -9.81 6.55
N GLY A 109 -19.47 -10.83 7.35
CA GLY A 109 -20.77 -11.52 7.35
C GLY A 109 -20.78 -12.78 6.45
N ASN A 110 -21.93 -13.45 6.40
CA ASN A 110 -22.16 -14.65 5.60
C ASN A 110 -21.13 -15.78 5.77
N GLY A 111 -20.44 -15.85 6.93
CA GLY A 111 -19.35 -16.80 7.18
C GLY A 111 -18.03 -16.43 6.51
N LEU A 112 -17.96 -15.26 5.86
CA LEU A 112 -16.76 -14.75 5.20
C LEU A 112 -16.00 -13.77 6.08
N ALA A 113 -14.69 -13.78 5.92
CA ALA A 113 -13.78 -12.77 6.45
C ALA A 113 -12.89 -12.22 5.32
N VAL A 114 -12.43 -10.99 5.48
CA VAL A 114 -11.44 -10.38 4.61
C VAL A 114 -10.21 -10.01 5.40
N THR A 115 -9.08 -10.02 4.73
CA THR A 115 -7.81 -9.50 5.23
C THR A 115 -7.26 -8.49 4.24
N PHE A 116 -6.69 -7.39 4.73
CA PHE A 116 -6.13 -6.35 3.88
C PHE A 116 -4.98 -5.64 4.58
N LYS A 117 -4.01 -5.21 3.80
CA LYS A 117 -2.82 -4.49 4.28
C LYS A 117 -2.27 -3.61 3.17
N VAL A 118 -1.68 -2.48 3.55
CA VAL A 118 -0.86 -1.64 2.67
C VAL A 118 0.58 -1.65 3.15
N GLU A 119 1.53 -1.72 2.20
CA GLU A 119 2.96 -1.75 2.49
C GLU A 119 3.74 -0.93 1.47
N SER A 120 4.91 -0.43 1.88
CA SER A 120 5.79 0.38 1.04
C SER A 120 6.84 -0.47 0.32
N HIS A 121 7.06 -0.13 -0.97
CA HIS A 121 8.18 -0.67 -1.75
C HIS A 121 8.93 0.46 -2.49
N ASN A 122 9.21 1.55 -1.78
CA ASN A 122 9.67 2.83 -2.31
C ASN A 122 11.07 2.76 -2.95
N HIS A 123 12.09 2.43 -2.16
CA HIS A 123 13.48 2.46 -2.59
C HIS A 123 13.79 1.45 -3.72
N PRO A 124 13.34 0.18 -3.65
CA PRO A 124 13.51 -0.75 -4.77
C PRO A 124 12.88 -0.27 -6.06
N SER A 125 11.71 0.37 -5.99
CA SER A 125 10.99 0.91 -7.16
C SER A 125 11.68 2.13 -7.78
N TYR A 126 12.48 2.86 -7.02
CA TYR A 126 13.31 3.93 -7.59
C TYR A 126 14.52 3.37 -8.35
N VAL A 127 15.17 2.35 -7.79
CA VAL A 127 16.39 1.73 -8.35
C VAL A 127 16.07 0.94 -9.62
N GLU A 128 15.10 0.04 -9.56
CA GLU A 128 14.60 -0.78 -10.67
C GLU A 128 13.07 -0.66 -10.75
N PRO A 129 12.53 0.33 -11.45
CA PRO A 129 11.10 0.68 -11.37
C PRO A 129 10.15 -0.48 -11.65
N TYR A 130 10.44 -1.28 -12.69
CA TYR A 130 9.60 -2.43 -13.02
C TYR A 130 9.65 -3.52 -11.95
N GLN A 131 10.84 -3.99 -11.60
CA GLN A 131 11.00 -5.09 -10.64
C GLN A 131 10.64 -4.67 -9.22
N GLY A 132 11.01 -3.45 -8.82
CA GLY A 132 10.66 -2.93 -7.51
C GLY A 132 9.15 -2.84 -7.30
N ALA A 133 8.41 -2.30 -8.27
CA ALA A 133 6.96 -2.21 -8.18
C ALA A 133 6.27 -3.59 -8.30
N ALA A 134 6.76 -4.45 -9.19
CA ALA A 134 6.27 -5.82 -9.36
C ALA A 134 6.38 -6.63 -8.05
N THR A 135 7.54 -6.57 -7.39
CA THR A 135 7.77 -7.29 -6.12
C THR A 135 7.04 -6.65 -4.94
N GLY A 136 6.72 -5.36 -5.00
CA GLY A 136 5.81 -4.72 -4.06
C GLY A 136 4.41 -5.34 -4.10
N VAL A 137 3.85 -5.55 -5.29
CA VAL A 137 2.58 -6.28 -5.47
C VAL A 137 2.70 -7.73 -5.01
N GLY A 138 3.77 -8.44 -5.37
CA GLY A 138 3.99 -9.83 -4.96
C GLY A 138 4.09 -9.99 -3.44
N GLY A 139 4.84 -9.13 -2.76
CA GLY A 139 5.00 -9.15 -1.30
C GLY A 139 3.68 -8.98 -0.57
N ILE A 140 2.90 -7.96 -0.93
CA ILE A 140 1.63 -7.71 -0.27
C ILE A 140 0.59 -8.82 -0.55
N VAL A 141 0.64 -9.45 -1.73
CA VAL A 141 -0.22 -10.59 -2.08
C VAL A 141 0.12 -11.80 -1.19
N ARG A 142 1.40 -12.05 -0.91
CA ARG A 142 1.83 -13.14 -0.02
C ARG A 142 1.40 -12.91 1.43
N ASP A 143 1.50 -11.69 1.96
CA ASP A 143 0.97 -11.35 3.28
C ASP A 143 -0.50 -11.72 3.43
N ILE A 144 -1.31 -11.40 2.40
CA ILE A 144 -2.72 -11.75 2.36
C ILE A 144 -2.92 -13.27 2.31
N LEU A 145 -2.10 -13.98 1.52
CA LEU A 145 -2.16 -15.42 1.40
C LEU A 145 -1.80 -16.13 2.71
N THR A 146 -0.83 -15.61 3.50
CA THR A 146 -0.46 -16.18 4.81
C THR A 146 -1.60 -16.23 5.80
N MET A 147 -2.59 -15.34 5.66
CA MET A 147 -3.78 -15.32 6.51
C MET A 147 -4.83 -16.37 6.11
N GLY A 148 -4.57 -17.16 5.07
CA GLY A 148 -5.50 -18.16 4.53
C GLY A 148 -6.45 -17.61 3.47
N ALA A 149 -6.29 -16.36 3.06
CA ALA A 149 -7.20 -15.68 2.14
C ALA A 149 -6.77 -15.85 0.68
N ARG A 150 -7.77 -15.92 -0.21
CA ARG A 150 -7.55 -15.72 -1.65
C ARG A 150 -7.45 -14.22 -1.93
N PRO A 151 -6.33 -13.72 -2.48
CA PRO A 151 -6.25 -12.35 -2.96
C PRO A 151 -7.31 -12.10 -4.04
N VAL A 152 -8.02 -10.96 -3.98
CA VAL A 152 -9.13 -10.65 -4.90
C VAL A 152 -9.06 -9.25 -5.50
N LEU A 153 -8.22 -8.37 -4.97
CA LEU A 153 -7.96 -7.04 -5.52
C LEU A 153 -6.62 -6.47 -5.04
N VAL A 154 -6.09 -5.54 -5.82
CA VAL A 154 -4.97 -4.68 -5.43
C VAL A 154 -5.30 -3.21 -5.68
N MET A 155 -4.61 -2.30 -4.97
CA MET A 155 -4.59 -0.86 -5.14
C MET A 155 -3.17 -0.34 -4.91
N ASP A 156 -2.77 0.67 -5.65
CA ASP A 156 -1.40 1.21 -5.58
C ASP A 156 -1.43 2.74 -5.40
N PRO A 157 -1.33 3.23 -4.16
CA PRO A 157 -1.14 4.65 -3.90
C PRO A 157 0.30 5.07 -4.21
N LEU A 158 0.45 5.87 -5.28
CA LEU A 158 1.72 6.24 -5.88
C LEU A 158 2.00 7.74 -5.73
N ARG A 159 3.26 8.10 -5.44
CA ARG A 159 3.69 9.50 -5.39
C ARG A 159 5.05 9.66 -6.05
N PHE A 160 5.15 10.67 -6.92
CA PHE A 160 6.35 10.95 -7.71
C PHE A 160 6.73 12.42 -7.61
N GLY A 161 7.95 12.76 -8.03
CA GLY A 161 8.37 14.14 -8.24
C GLY A 161 7.52 14.88 -9.28
N ASP A 162 7.89 16.11 -9.64
CA ASP A 162 7.17 16.86 -10.67
C ASP A 162 6.97 16.00 -11.93
N ALA A 163 5.75 16.05 -12.51
CA ALA A 163 5.32 15.14 -13.57
C ALA A 163 6.16 15.24 -14.87
N ASP A 164 6.70 16.41 -15.16
CA ASP A 164 7.55 16.70 -16.34
C ASP A 164 9.05 16.54 -16.05
N HIS A 165 9.44 16.22 -14.80
CA HIS A 165 10.84 16.04 -14.46
C HIS A 165 11.40 14.77 -15.14
N PRO A 166 12.62 14.83 -15.73
CA PRO A 166 13.21 13.70 -16.45
C PRO A 166 13.28 12.39 -15.67
N ASP A 167 13.46 12.45 -14.35
CA ASP A 167 13.51 11.28 -13.50
C ASP A 167 12.10 10.67 -13.30
N THR A 168 11.06 11.50 -13.13
CA THR A 168 9.67 11.03 -13.10
C THR A 168 9.26 10.39 -14.41
N LEU A 169 9.64 10.99 -15.55
CA LEU A 169 9.42 10.44 -16.89
C LEU A 169 10.12 9.07 -17.08
N ARG A 170 11.21 8.81 -16.38
CA ARG A 170 11.92 7.52 -16.36
C ARG A 170 11.26 6.49 -15.44
N VAL A 171 10.88 6.91 -14.22
CA VAL A 171 10.49 6.00 -13.12
C VAL A 171 9.03 5.58 -13.24
N LEU A 172 8.10 6.53 -13.41
CA LEU A 172 6.66 6.25 -13.39
C LEU A 172 6.22 5.21 -14.43
N PRO A 173 6.63 5.26 -15.70
CA PRO A 173 6.23 4.24 -16.67
C PRO A 173 6.71 2.83 -16.28
N GLY A 174 7.90 2.71 -15.70
CA GLY A 174 8.42 1.45 -15.22
C GLY A 174 7.65 0.90 -14.03
N VAL A 175 7.30 1.75 -13.06
CA VAL A 175 6.46 1.40 -11.91
C VAL A 175 5.10 0.91 -12.35
N VAL A 176 4.40 1.68 -13.19
CA VAL A 176 3.07 1.31 -13.71
C VAL A 176 3.13 -0.02 -14.49
N ALA A 177 4.15 -0.20 -15.32
CA ALA A 177 4.34 -1.45 -16.06
C ALA A 177 4.65 -2.64 -15.13
N GLY A 178 5.38 -2.42 -14.03
CA GLY A 178 5.68 -3.45 -13.02
C GLY A 178 4.43 -3.90 -12.27
N ILE A 179 3.62 -2.95 -11.79
CA ILE A 179 2.33 -3.20 -11.14
C ILE A 179 1.41 -3.99 -12.08
N GLY A 180 1.18 -3.47 -13.30
CA GLY A 180 0.32 -4.12 -14.29
C GLY A 180 0.86 -5.48 -14.72
N GLY A 181 2.18 -5.59 -14.95
CA GLY A 181 2.81 -6.84 -15.35
C GLY A 181 2.68 -7.94 -14.31
N TYR A 182 2.75 -7.61 -13.03
CA TYR A 182 2.58 -8.57 -11.94
C TYR A 182 1.10 -8.87 -11.68
N GLY A 183 0.29 -7.84 -11.39
CA GLY A 183 -1.12 -7.98 -11.02
C GLY A 183 -1.96 -8.64 -12.12
N ASN A 184 -1.79 -8.21 -13.38
CA ASN A 184 -2.51 -8.79 -14.52
C ASN A 184 -2.16 -10.27 -14.72
N CYS A 185 -0.89 -10.67 -14.56
CA CYS A 185 -0.47 -12.07 -14.66
C CYS A 185 -1.00 -12.94 -13.50
N LEU A 186 -1.14 -12.38 -12.29
CA LEU A 186 -1.82 -13.06 -11.19
C LEU A 186 -3.31 -13.23 -11.44
N GLY A 187 -3.90 -12.41 -12.31
CA GLY A 187 -5.33 -12.33 -12.49
C GLY A 187 -6.02 -11.62 -11.33
N LEU A 188 -5.39 -10.56 -10.80
CA LEU A 188 -5.96 -9.70 -9.76
C LEU A 188 -6.35 -8.35 -10.36
N PRO A 189 -7.59 -7.87 -10.12
CA PRO A 189 -7.99 -6.54 -10.57
C PRO A 189 -7.31 -5.45 -9.73
N THR A 190 -6.73 -4.45 -10.41
CA THR A 190 -6.28 -3.20 -9.77
C THR A 190 -7.42 -2.20 -9.87
N ILE A 191 -8.10 -1.94 -8.76
CA ILE A 191 -9.40 -1.25 -8.76
C ILE A 191 -9.33 0.23 -8.33
N GLY A 192 -8.19 0.67 -7.84
CA GLY A 192 -8.00 2.05 -7.34
C GLY A 192 -6.54 2.32 -7.01
N GLY A 193 -6.34 3.29 -6.15
CA GLY A 193 -5.05 3.84 -5.78
C GLY A 193 -4.97 5.32 -6.13
N GLU A 194 -3.83 5.93 -5.91
CA GLU A 194 -3.60 7.34 -6.16
C GLU A 194 -2.37 7.53 -7.05
N VAL A 195 -2.31 8.66 -7.76
CA VAL A 195 -1.10 9.10 -8.44
C VAL A 195 -0.93 10.59 -8.18
N VAL A 196 0.04 10.96 -7.36
CA VAL A 196 0.29 12.32 -6.91
C VAL A 196 1.67 12.77 -7.37
N PHE A 197 1.78 14.02 -7.78
CA PHE A 197 3.03 14.66 -8.21
C PHE A 197 3.36 15.84 -7.29
N ASP A 198 4.52 15.73 -6.61
CA ASP A 198 5.04 16.80 -5.76
C ASP A 198 6.56 16.71 -5.72
N PRO A 199 7.31 17.82 -5.86
CA PRO A 199 8.77 17.81 -5.91
C PRO A 199 9.43 17.24 -4.66
N SER A 200 8.73 17.16 -3.52
CA SER A 200 9.27 16.53 -2.31
C SER A 200 9.57 15.03 -2.50
N TYR A 201 8.90 14.38 -3.45
CA TYR A 201 9.14 12.97 -3.78
C TYR A 201 10.19 12.78 -4.88
N GLN A 202 10.83 13.85 -5.34
CA GLN A 202 11.85 13.78 -6.38
C GLN A 202 13.05 12.97 -5.92
N GLY A 203 13.39 11.90 -6.66
CA GLY A 203 14.50 10.99 -6.29
C GLY A 203 14.14 9.96 -5.19
N ASN A 204 12.97 10.07 -4.58
CA ASN A 204 12.43 9.10 -3.61
C ASN A 204 10.91 8.99 -3.78
N PRO A 205 10.43 8.36 -4.86
CA PRO A 205 9.00 8.15 -5.06
C PRO A 205 8.43 7.24 -3.97
N LEU A 206 7.15 7.41 -3.68
CA LEU A 206 6.42 6.46 -2.86
C LEU A 206 5.68 5.49 -3.78
N VAL A 207 5.96 4.22 -3.62
CA VAL A 207 5.28 3.11 -4.28
C VAL A 207 4.76 2.20 -3.19
N ASN A 208 3.49 2.43 -2.83
CA ASN A 208 2.83 1.62 -1.83
C ASN A 208 1.87 0.67 -2.56
N ALA A 209 1.79 -0.55 -2.08
CA ALA A 209 0.90 -1.58 -2.60
C ALA A 209 -0.06 -2.04 -1.51
N LEU A 210 -1.34 -2.08 -1.83
CA LEU A 210 -2.39 -2.61 -0.97
C LEU A 210 -3.02 -3.82 -1.64
N CYS A 211 -3.24 -4.88 -0.86
CA CYS A 211 -3.99 -6.05 -1.32
C CYS A 211 -5.09 -6.38 -0.32
N LEU A 212 -6.20 -6.91 -0.83
CA LEU A 212 -7.28 -7.49 -0.05
C LEU A 212 -7.56 -8.92 -0.54
N GLY A 213 -7.78 -9.82 0.41
CA GLY A 213 -8.21 -11.19 0.13
C GLY A 213 -9.43 -11.59 0.94
N VAL A 214 -10.11 -12.64 0.49
CA VAL A 214 -11.32 -13.20 1.09
C VAL A 214 -11.12 -14.66 1.47
N MET A 215 -11.72 -15.07 2.57
CA MET A 215 -11.68 -16.45 3.07
C MET A 215 -12.93 -16.81 3.88
N PRO A 216 -13.31 -18.08 3.98
CA PRO A 216 -14.17 -18.54 5.06
C PRO A 216 -13.53 -18.28 6.43
N LYS A 217 -14.31 -17.88 7.44
CA LYS A 217 -13.78 -17.56 8.79
C LYS A 217 -13.01 -18.70 9.43
N GLU A 218 -13.44 -19.92 9.20
CA GLU A 218 -12.81 -21.14 9.74
C GLU A 218 -11.45 -21.45 9.09
N ARG A 219 -11.10 -20.75 7.99
CA ARG A 219 -9.84 -20.95 7.28
C ARG A 219 -8.73 -19.98 7.67
N ILE A 220 -8.94 -19.11 8.66
CA ILE A 220 -7.90 -18.18 9.12
C ILE A 220 -6.64 -18.96 9.49
N GLN A 221 -5.52 -18.63 8.87
CA GLN A 221 -4.20 -19.13 9.18
C GLN A 221 -3.43 -18.11 10.01
N LEU A 222 -2.51 -18.59 10.82
CA LEU A 222 -1.58 -17.78 11.62
C LEU A 222 -0.16 -18.25 11.37
N SER A 223 0.82 -17.42 11.73
CA SER A 223 2.23 -17.72 11.47
C SER A 223 2.85 -18.73 12.47
N ALA A 224 2.25 -18.98 13.62
CA ALA A 224 2.86 -19.68 14.75
C ALA A 224 3.31 -21.13 14.45
N ALA A 225 4.58 -21.46 14.70
CA ALA A 225 5.12 -22.80 14.64
C ALA A 225 4.72 -23.59 15.91
N ARG A 226 3.61 -24.32 15.85
CA ARG A 226 3.11 -25.15 16.94
C ARG A 226 3.27 -26.63 16.65
N GLY A 227 3.35 -27.45 17.69
CA GLY A 227 3.41 -28.91 17.60
C GLY A 227 4.85 -29.41 17.44
N VAL A 228 5.46 -29.83 18.54
CA VAL A 228 6.79 -30.47 18.53
C VAL A 228 6.80 -31.68 17.60
N GLY A 229 7.76 -31.74 16.70
CA GLY A 229 7.86 -32.76 15.66
C GLY A 229 7.19 -32.38 14.34
N ASN A 230 6.47 -31.26 14.26
CA ASN A 230 5.94 -30.75 13.00
C ASN A 230 7.10 -30.36 12.08
N VAL A 231 6.90 -30.60 10.79
CA VAL A 231 7.92 -30.40 9.76
C VAL A 231 7.83 -28.97 9.21
N VAL A 232 9.00 -28.35 9.07
CA VAL A 232 9.13 -27.03 8.42
C VAL A 232 9.35 -27.27 6.93
N VAL A 233 8.42 -26.85 6.11
CA VAL A 233 8.42 -27.05 4.66
C VAL A 233 8.58 -25.71 3.95
N LEU A 234 9.63 -25.57 3.15
CA LEU A 234 9.83 -24.45 2.24
C LEU A 234 9.11 -24.72 0.92
N LEU A 235 8.24 -23.82 0.52
CA LEU A 235 7.44 -23.88 -0.72
C LEU A 235 7.87 -22.74 -1.68
N GLY A 236 7.82 -22.99 -2.99
CA GLY A 236 7.98 -21.96 -4.00
C GLY A 236 9.29 -22.00 -4.77
N ALA A 237 9.84 -20.84 -5.11
CA ALA A 237 11.01 -20.67 -5.94
C ALA A 237 12.31 -21.15 -5.24
N LYS A 238 13.37 -21.36 -6.04
CA LYS A 238 14.71 -21.61 -5.51
C LYS A 238 15.31 -20.35 -4.92
N THR A 239 16.06 -20.49 -3.84
CA THR A 239 16.80 -19.42 -3.18
C THR A 239 18.03 -19.00 -3.98
N GLY A 240 18.14 -17.72 -4.31
CA GLY A 240 19.30 -17.09 -4.96
C GLY A 240 19.84 -15.93 -4.12
N ARG A 241 20.74 -15.12 -4.69
CA ARG A 241 21.31 -13.93 -4.06
C ARG A 241 20.49 -12.66 -4.25
N ASP A 242 19.20 -12.79 -4.55
CA ASP A 242 18.32 -11.65 -4.76
C ASP A 242 18.03 -10.91 -3.44
N GLY A 243 17.99 -9.60 -3.50
CA GLY A 243 17.55 -8.76 -2.42
C GLY A 243 18.44 -8.76 -1.16
N ILE A 244 19.59 -9.45 -1.17
CA ILE A 244 20.48 -9.47 -0.01
C ILE A 244 20.89 -8.03 0.35
N GLY A 245 20.56 -7.61 1.56
CA GLY A 245 20.71 -6.22 2.01
C GLY A 245 19.61 -5.28 1.53
N GLY A 246 18.53 -5.74 0.90
CA GLY A 246 17.38 -4.93 0.51
C GLY A 246 16.80 -4.18 1.70
N VAL A 247 16.40 -4.89 2.73
CA VAL A 247 15.84 -4.33 3.96
C VAL A 247 16.87 -3.51 4.76
N SER A 248 18.07 -4.02 4.94
CA SER A 248 19.09 -3.36 5.78
C SER A 248 19.82 -2.22 5.07
N VAL A 249 19.94 -2.25 3.75
CA VAL A 249 20.68 -1.26 2.95
C VAL A 249 19.77 -0.32 2.17
N LEU A 250 18.75 -0.84 1.45
CA LEU A 250 17.89 0.02 0.64
C LEU A 250 16.81 0.71 1.47
N ALA A 251 16.16 -0.02 2.37
CA ALA A 251 15.03 0.49 3.15
C ALA A 251 15.43 1.13 4.49
N SER A 252 16.72 1.14 4.83
CA SER A 252 17.23 1.67 6.13
C SER A 252 18.35 2.70 5.96
N ALA A 253 18.55 3.23 4.75
CA ALA A 253 19.54 4.27 4.47
C ALA A 253 19.00 5.30 3.46
N THR A 254 19.49 6.53 3.54
CA THR A 254 19.16 7.62 2.62
C THR A 254 19.95 7.49 1.30
N PHE A 255 19.38 7.93 0.19
CA PHE A 255 20.10 8.04 -1.07
C PHE A 255 21.03 9.27 -1.08
N GLU A 256 22.28 9.06 -1.49
CA GLU A 256 23.18 10.15 -1.85
C GLU A 256 22.97 10.58 -3.30
N ALA A 257 23.16 11.88 -3.57
CA ALA A 257 23.08 12.40 -4.94
C ALA A 257 24.13 11.72 -5.84
N GLY A 258 23.68 11.05 -6.89
CA GLY A 258 24.55 10.28 -7.80
C GLY A 258 24.91 8.88 -7.30
N GLY A 259 24.16 8.36 -6.33
CA GLY A 259 24.42 7.08 -5.68
C GLY A 259 24.60 5.91 -6.65
N PRO A 260 25.38 4.90 -6.25
CA PRO A 260 25.74 3.77 -7.08
C PRO A 260 24.54 2.89 -7.42
N ALA A 261 24.68 2.16 -8.50
CA ALA A 261 23.75 1.12 -8.89
C ALA A 261 23.70 0.02 -7.81
N LYS A 262 22.74 0.13 -6.87
CA LYS A 262 22.43 -0.90 -5.86
C LYS A 262 21.50 -1.99 -6.43
N ARG A 263 21.55 -2.21 -7.75
CA ARG A 263 20.72 -3.20 -8.47
C ARG A 263 20.77 -4.63 -7.92
N PRO A 264 21.91 -5.15 -7.45
CA PRO A 264 21.94 -6.50 -6.87
C PRO A 264 21.08 -6.66 -5.61
N SER A 265 20.74 -5.55 -4.91
CA SER A 265 19.90 -5.57 -3.72
C SER A 265 18.41 -5.49 -4.03
N VAL A 266 17.99 -5.43 -5.30
CA VAL A 266 16.58 -5.45 -5.71
C VAL A 266 16.14 -6.89 -5.97
N GLN A 267 14.98 -7.24 -5.47
CA GLN A 267 14.33 -8.52 -5.73
C GLN A 267 13.86 -8.60 -7.20
N VAL A 268 13.66 -9.82 -7.69
CA VAL A 268 13.12 -10.10 -9.02
C VAL A 268 11.85 -10.93 -8.85
N GLY A 269 10.71 -10.41 -9.36
CA GLY A 269 9.41 -11.06 -9.25
C GLY A 269 9.11 -11.99 -10.44
N ASP A 270 8.49 -13.13 -10.14
CA ASP A 270 7.93 -14.10 -11.10
C ASP A 270 6.43 -14.30 -10.82
N PRO A 271 5.54 -13.49 -11.45
CA PRO A 271 4.10 -13.58 -11.19
C PRO A 271 3.49 -14.92 -11.60
N PHE A 272 4.11 -15.67 -12.51
CA PHE A 272 3.65 -17.01 -12.85
C PHE A 272 3.91 -17.99 -11.70
N MET A 273 5.08 -17.97 -11.10
CA MET A 273 5.40 -18.79 -9.92
C MET A 273 4.51 -18.39 -8.74
N GLU A 274 4.29 -17.09 -8.51
CA GLU A 274 3.38 -16.59 -7.47
C GLU A 274 1.96 -17.13 -7.67
N LYS A 275 1.45 -17.13 -8.91
CA LYS A 275 0.11 -17.69 -9.21
C LYS A 275 0.03 -19.17 -8.83
N LEU A 276 1.02 -19.96 -9.17
CA LEU A 276 1.07 -21.38 -8.83
C LEU A 276 1.16 -21.58 -7.31
N LEU A 277 1.94 -20.73 -6.63
CA LEU A 277 2.09 -20.74 -5.18
C LEU A 277 0.76 -20.44 -4.48
N ILE A 278 0.02 -19.41 -4.93
CA ILE A 278 -1.32 -19.07 -4.42
C ILE A 278 -2.25 -20.28 -4.52
N GLU A 279 -2.40 -20.89 -5.70
CA GLU A 279 -3.34 -21.99 -5.91
C GLU A 279 -2.94 -23.23 -5.09
N SER A 280 -1.63 -23.53 -4.99
CA SER A 280 -1.16 -24.66 -4.18
C SER A 280 -1.41 -24.45 -2.68
N CYS A 281 -1.13 -23.26 -2.15
CA CYS A 281 -1.39 -22.94 -0.74
C CYS A 281 -2.87 -22.97 -0.41
N LEU A 282 -3.74 -22.41 -1.25
CA LEU A 282 -5.19 -22.43 -1.03
C LEU A 282 -5.74 -23.87 -1.02
N GLU A 283 -5.25 -24.75 -1.91
CA GLU A 283 -5.63 -26.17 -1.90
C GLU A 283 -5.15 -26.88 -0.62
N MET A 284 -3.94 -26.55 -0.12
CA MET A 284 -3.45 -27.07 1.16
C MET A 284 -4.27 -26.58 2.35
N PHE A 285 -4.75 -25.33 2.33
CA PHE A 285 -5.61 -24.78 3.38
C PHE A 285 -6.98 -25.43 3.36
N ASP A 286 -7.61 -25.59 2.18
CA ASP A 286 -8.90 -26.25 2.01
C ASP A 286 -8.87 -27.71 2.50
N ALA A 287 -7.73 -28.37 2.36
CA ALA A 287 -7.51 -29.72 2.86
C ALA A 287 -7.11 -29.79 4.34
N GLY A 288 -6.91 -28.65 5.02
CA GLY A 288 -6.51 -28.59 6.45
C GLY A 288 -5.11 -29.18 6.72
N LEU A 289 -4.17 -29.05 5.79
CA LEU A 289 -2.86 -29.72 5.86
C LEU A 289 -1.78 -28.86 6.53
N VAL A 290 -1.99 -27.56 6.69
CA VAL A 290 -1.03 -26.59 7.21
C VAL A 290 -1.48 -26.11 8.58
N SER A 291 -0.59 -26.10 9.56
CA SER A 291 -0.85 -25.64 10.93
C SER A 291 -0.29 -24.25 11.23
N GLY A 292 0.55 -23.72 10.38
CA GLY A 292 1.12 -22.36 10.40
C GLY A 292 1.81 -22.06 9.10
N ILE A 293 1.82 -20.79 8.68
CA ILE A 293 2.45 -20.37 7.43
C ILE A 293 2.97 -18.94 7.55
N GLN A 294 4.11 -18.68 6.90
CA GLN A 294 4.74 -17.37 6.80
C GLN A 294 5.28 -17.18 5.39
N ASP A 295 5.23 -15.98 4.86
CA ASP A 295 5.91 -15.64 3.62
C ASP A 295 7.41 -15.39 3.84
N LEU A 296 8.17 -15.37 2.76
CA LEU A 296 9.55 -14.95 2.74
C LEU A 296 9.64 -13.63 1.97
N GLY A 297 9.35 -12.54 2.64
CA GLY A 297 9.52 -11.18 2.17
C GLY A 297 10.89 -10.62 2.54
N GLY A 298 10.92 -9.46 3.21
CA GLY A 298 12.12 -8.88 3.77
C GLY A 298 12.81 -9.80 4.77
N ALA A 299 14.14 -9.84 4.77
CA ALA A 299 14.96 -10.73 5.58
C ALA A 299 14.80 -12.25 5.27
N GLY A 300 13.97 -12.65 4.33
CA GLY A 300 13.86 -14.00 3.82
C GLY A 300 13.64 -15.11 4.87
N LEU A 301 14.45 -16.17 4.83
CA LEU A 301 14.37 -17.28 5.80
C LEU A 301 14.67 -16.84 7.24
N THR A 302 15.49 -15.82 7.45
CA THR A 302 15.76 -15.28 8.79
C THR A 302 14.45 -14.84 9.45
N CYS A 303 13.65 -14.00 8.79
CA CYS A 303 12.36 -13.53 9.28
C CYS A 303 11.40 -14.71 9.49
N ALA A 304 11.17 -15.52 8.46
CA ALA A 304 10.19 -16.59 8.53
C ALA A 304 10.48 -17.63 9.62
N LEU A 305 11.75 -18.03 9.83
CA LEU A 305 12.11 -18.98 10.88
C LEU A 305 12.01 -18.38 12.28
N THR A 306 12.42 -17.11 12.45
CA THR A 306 12.44 -16.48 13.79
C THR A 306 11.04 -16.10 14.25
N GLU A 307 10.24 -15.48 13.37
CA GLU A 307 8.88 -15.04 13.71
C GLU A 307 7.94 -16.21 13.97
N THR A 308 7.98 -17.25 13.12
CA THR A 308 7.12 -18.42 13.34
C THR A 308 7.48 -19.16 14.63
N SER A 309 8.78 -19.29 14.92
CA SER A 309 9.25 -19.91 16.17
C SER A 309 8.88 -19.07 17.40
N ALA A 310 9.08 -17.75 17.37
CA ALA A 310 8.73 -16.84 18.44
C ALA A 310 7.22 -16.84 18.71
N ALA A 311 6.39 -16.70 17.68
CA ALA A 311 4.93 -16.75 17.76
C ALA A 311 4.42 -18.11 18.30
N GLY A 312 5.09 -19.21 17.91
CA GLY A 312 4.80 -20.55 18.40
C GLY A 312 5.25 -20.82 19.84
N ARG A 313 6.13 -19.98 20.38
CA ARG A 313 6.86 -20.20 21.65
C ARG A 313 7.51 -21.59 21.68
N SER A 314 8.15 -21.97 20.59
CA SER A 314 8.74 -23.27 20.37
C SER A 314 10.18 -23.14 19.91
N GLY A 315 11.00 -24.17 20.11
CA GLY A 315 12.26 -24.31 19.41
C GLY A 315 12.03 -24.71 17.96
N MET A 316 13.05 -24.51 17.15
CA MET A 316 13.06 -24.94 15.76
C MET A 316 14.46 -25.38 15.36
N ARG A 317 14.54 -26.41 14.53
CA ARG A 317 15.80 -26.82 13.87
C ARG A 317 15.63 -26.71 12.37
N ALA A 318 16.54 -25.99 11.71
CA ALA A 318 16.56 -25.85 10.26
C ALA A 318 17.88 -26.38 9.69
N TYR A 319 17.80 -26.99 8.49
CA TYR A 319 18.89 -27.63 7.76
C TYR A 319 19.10 -26.88 6.44
N LEU A 320 20.04 -25.92 6.40
CA LEU A 320 20.23 -25.05 5.23
C LEU A 320 20.74 -25.82 4.01
N GLU A 321 21.46 -26.93 4.22
CA GLU A 321 21.92 -27.84 3.16
C GLU A 321 20.75 -28.47 2.37
N ARG A 322 19.52 -28.39 2.89
CA ARG A 322 18.30 -28.89 2.23
C ARG A 322 17.57 -27.81 1.43
N VAL A 323 17.91 -26.54 1.63
CA VAL A 323 17.28 -25.43 0.91
C VAL A 323 17.62 -25.51 -0.58
N PRO A 324 16.64 -25.51 -1.49
CA PRO A 324 16.91 -25.52 -2.92
C PRO A 324 17.56 -24.21 -3.38
N LEU A 325 18.82 -24.27 -3.80
CA LEU A 325 19.60 -23.11 -4.21
C LEU A 325 19.64 -22.97 -5.73
N ARG A 326 19.63 -21.69 -6.22
CA ARG A 326 19.96 -21.39 -7.62
C ARG A 326 21.48 -21.41 -7.88
N GLU A 327 22.26 -21.09 -6.86
CA GLU A 327 23.69 -20.90 -6.91
C GLU A 327 24.38 -21.80 -5.86
N ALA A 328 25.16 -22.78 -6.30
CA ALA A 328 25.81 -23.75 -5.42
C ALA A 328 26.86 -23.12 -4.46
N SER A 329 27.29 -21.89 -4.72
CA SER A 329 28.33 -21.19 -3.92
C SER A 329 27.77 -20.27 -2.83
N MET A 330 26.48 -20.36 -2.53
CA MET A 330 25.89 -19.55 -1.45
C MET A 330 26.41 -19.99 -0.09
N GLU A 331 26.66 -19.01 0.78
CA GLU A 331 27.05 -19.22 2.17
C GLU A 331 25.81 -19.16 3.12
N PRO A 332 25.90 -19.70 4.36
CA PRO A 332 24.77 -19.76 5.28
C PRO A 332 24.06 -18.43 5.49
N HIS A 333 24.80 -17.34 5.69
CA HIS A 333 24.24 -16.00 5.89
C HIS A 333 23.54 -15.47 4.63
N GLU A 334 24.03 -15.80 3.43
CA GLU A 334 23.37 -15.43 2.17
C GLU A 334 22.07 -16.21 1.97
N VAL A 335 22.02 -17.50 2.33
CA VAL A 335 20.81 -18.33 2.23
C VAL A 335 19.71 -17.80 3.17
N LEU A 336 20.08 -17.43 4.39
CA LEU A 336 19.17 -16.91 5.39
C LEU A 336 18.68 -15.49 5.06
N ALA A 337 19.56 -14.63 4.55
CA ALA A 337 19.28 -13.24 4.23
C ALA A 337 18.71 -13.01 2.82
N SER A 338 18.61 -14.07 2.00
CA SER A 338 18.07 -13.96 0.64
C SER A 338 16.60 -13.55 0.66
N GLU A 339 16.26 -12.53 -0.10
CA GLU A 339 14.90 -12.05 -0.33
C GLU A 339 14.33 -12.50 -1.68
N SER A 340 14.81 -13.67 -2.20
CA SER A 340 14.19 -14.28 -3.38
C SER A 340 12.70 -14.42 -3.17
N GLN A 341 11.93 -13.95 -4.15
CA GLN A 341 10.49 -13.86 -4.06
C GLN A 341 9.79 -15.22 -4.28
N GLU A 342 8.48 -15.24 -4.18
CA GLU A 342 7.63 -16.40 -4.42
C GLU A 342 7.99 -17.62 -3.57
N ARG A 343 8.23 -17.39 -2.26
CA ARG A 343 8.54 -18.43 -1.30
C ARG A 343 7.66 -18.30 -0.05
N MET A 344 7.26 -19.45 0.52
CA MET A 344 6.49 -19.57 1.75
C MET A 344 7.11 -20.62 2.67
N LEU A 345 7.00 -20.44 3.97
CA LEU A 345 7.39 -21.39 5.01
C LEU A 345 6.13 -21.96 5.68
N ALA A 346 5.85 -23.24 5.48
CA ALA A 346 4.70 -23.91 6.08
C ALA A 346 5.12 -24.83 7.23
N ILE A 347 4.32 -24.84 8.29
CA ILE A 347 4.43 -25.78 9.41
C ILE A 347 3.41 -26.89 9.18
N VAL A 348 3.85 -28.13 9.08
CA VAL A 348 3.06 -29.26 8.61
C VAL A 348 3.21 -30.45 9.56
N GLU A 349 2.10 -31.05 9.99
CA GLU A 349 2.16 -32.28 10.75
C GLU A 349 2.82 -33.40 9.94
N PRO A 350 3.66 -34.26 10.56
CA PRO A 350 4.38 -35.32 9.81
C PRO A 350 3.48 -36.21 8.96
N ALA A 351 2.26 -36.48 9.42
CA ALA A 351 1.27 -37.29 8.69
C ALA A 351 0.78 -36.59 7.39
N ASN A 352 0.79 -35.25 7.35
CA ASN A 352 0.27 -34.45 6.23
C ASN A 352 1.34 -34.15 5.17
N VAL A 353 2.65 -34.33 5.49
CA VAL A 353 3.75 -34.00 4.58
C VAL A 353 3.61 -34.65 3.20
N PRO A 354 3.25 -35.96 3.07
CA PRO A 354 3.08 -36.56 1.74
C PRO A 354 1.99 -35.90 0.90
N ALA A 355 0.90 -35.44 1.53
CA ALA A 355 -0.19 -34.76 0.85
C ALA A 355 0.24 -33.35 0.39
N VAL A 356 0.94 -32.60 1.25
CA VAL A 356 1.52 -31.28 0.89
C VAL A 356 2.47 -31.41 -0.30
N MET A 357 3.39 -32.39 -0.28
CA MET A 357 4.31 -32.64 -1.40
C MET A 357 3.56 -33.00 -2.70
N ALA A 358 2.49 -33.78 -2.61
CA ALA A 358 1.68 -34.16 -3.78
C ALA A 358 0.92 -32.95 -4.38
N ILE A 359 0.36 -32.08 -3.55
CA ILE A 359 -0.28 -30.81 -4.01
C ILE A 359 0.75 -29.90 -4.66
N ALA A 360 1.92 -29.69 -4.01
CA ALA A 360 2.97 -28.88 -4.59
C ALA A 360 3.43 -29.43 -5.96
N GLN A 361 3.64 -30.74 -6.06
CA GLN A 361 3.98 -31.40 -7.34
C GLN A 361 2.88 -31.20 -8.41
N LYS A 362 1.61 -31.31 -8.03
CA LYS A 362 0.46 -31.08 -8.94
C LYS A 362 0.51 -29.68 -9.56
N TRP A 363 0.85 -28.67 -8.77
CA TRP A 363 0.96 -27.28 -9.21
C TRP A 363 2.33 -26.92 -9.81
N GLY A 364 3.31 -27.81 -9.78
CA GLY A 364 4.67 -27.53 -10.26
C GLY A 364 5.47 -26.62 -9.30
N VAL A 365 5.06 -26.51 -8.05
CA VAL A 365 5.72 -25.75 -6.98
C VAL A 365 6.76 -26.64 -6.29
N LEU A 366 7.96 -26.13 -6.04
CA LEU A 366 8.92 -26.85 -5.22
C LEU A 366 8.43 -26.89 -3.76
N ALA A 367 8.60 -28.05 -3.14
CA ALA A 367 8.34 -28.22 -1.70
C ALA A 367 9.48 -29.04 -1.08
N THR A 368 10.09 -28.52 -0.03
CA THR A 368 11.24 -29.15 0.59
C THR A 368 11.15 -29.10 2.11
N ALA A 369 11.24 -30.24 2.77
CA ALA A 369 11.32 -30.33 4.23
C ALA A 369 12.71 -29.86 4.68
N ILE A 370 12.79 -28.65 5.20
CA ILE A 370 14.04 -28.00 5.61
C ILE A 370 14.28 -28.00 7.12
N GLY A 371 13.33 -28.47 7.92
CA GLY A 371 13.46 -28.41 9.37
C GLY A 371 12.34 -29.10 10.12
N GLU A 372 12.34 -28.90 11.43
CA GLU A 372 11.34 -29.42 12.35
C GLU A 372 11.16 -28.50 13.56
N VAL A 373 9.96 -28.45 14.10
CA VAL A 373 9.65 -27.78 15.37
C VAL A 373 10.14 -28.64 16.53
N THR A 374 10.89 -28.04 17.46
CA THR A 374 11.51 -28.73 18.58
C THR A 374 10.98 -28.22 19.92
N GLU A 375 11.26 -28.98 20.97
CA GLU A 375 11.07 -28.50 22.34
C GLU A 375 12.07 -27.37 22.66
N GLY A 376 11.69 -26.52 23.62
CA GLY A 376 12.52 -25.42 24.11
C GLY A 376 12.27 -24.12 23.36
N ASP A 377 13.22 -23.20 23.46
CA ASP A 377 13.15 -21.80 23.04
C ASP A 377 14.35 -21.40 22.15
N ARG A 378 14.92 -22.34 21.40
CA ARG A 378 16.09 -22.10 20.58
C ARG A 378 15.81 -22.38 19.09
N LEU A 379 16.20 -21.42 18.24
CA LEU A 379 16.36 -21.65 16.82
C LEU A 379 17.79 -22.15 16.56
N VAL A 380 17.90 -23.39 16.11
CA VAL A 380 19.18 -24.03 15.77
C VAL A 380 19.23 -24.24 14.26
N VAL A 381 20.21 -23.65 13.59
CA VAL A 381 20.40 -23.82 12.15
C VAL A 381 21.72 -24.52 11.87
N THR A 382 21.68 -25.55 11.01
CA THR A 382 22.86 -26.30 10.59
C THR A 382 23.23 -26.09 9.14
N TRP A 383 24.50 -26.22 8.85
CA TRP A 383 25.08 -26.22 7.51
C TRP A 383 26.03 -27.38 7.37
N HIS A 384 25.62 -28.38 6.58
CA HIS A 384 26.38 -29.63 6.41
C HIS A 384 26.78 -30.33 7.73
N GLY A 385 25.90 -30.25 8.73
CA GLY A 385 26.08 -30.83 10.05
C GLY A 385 26.72 -29.93 11.09
N ASP A 386 27.32 -28.78 10.69
CA ASP A 386 27.88 -27.80 11.60
C ASP A 386 26.76 -26.83 12.09
N VAL A 387 26.74 -26.53 13.36
CA VAL A 387 25.78 -25.54 13.91
C VAL A 387 26.31 -24.14 13.64
N VAL A 388 25.60 -23.39 12.79
CA VAL A 388 25.94 -22.02 12.40
C VAL A 388 25.08 -20.96 13.08
N VAL A 389 23.92 -21.34 13.62
CA VAL A 389 23.01 -20.48 14.42
C VAL A 389 22.51 -21.27 15.61
N ASP A 390 22.54 -20.63 16.79
CA ASP A 390 21.89 -21.10 18.01
C ASP A 390 21.47 -19.87 18.84
N VAL A 391 20.22 -19.42 18.63
CA VAL A 391 19.70 -18.16 19.17
C VAL A 391 18.32 -18.33 19.77
N PRO A 392 17.94 -17.51 20.76
CA PRO A 392 16.54 -17.37 21.15
C PRO A 392 15.76 -16.64 20.04
N PRO A 393 14.75 -17.23 19.39
CA PRO A 393 14.06 -16.59 18.26
C PRO A 393 13.37 -15.27 18.65
N GLY A 394 12.82 -15.20 19.89
CA GLY A 394 12.23 -13.94 20.40
C GLY A 394 13.19 -12.76 20.42
N SER A 395 14.51 -13.01 20.63
CA SER A 395 15.51 -11.94 20.63
C SER A 395 15.69 -11.27 19.26
N LEU A 396 15.36 -11.97 18.18
CA LEU A 396 15.37 -11.46 16.81
C LEU A 396 14.03 -10.87 16.40
N ALA A 397 12.91 -11.52 16.74
CA ALA A 397 11.57 -11.12 16.32
C ALA A 397 10.97 -9.98 17.18
N ASP A 398 10.83 -10.21 18.48
CA ASP A 398 10.02 -9.36 19.36
C ASP A 398 10.82 -8.47 20.32
N GLU A 399 11.98 -8.96 20.76
CA GLU A 399 12.80 -8.35 21.82
C GLU A 399 13.93 -7.48 21.26
N GLY A 400 13.81 -7.03 20.00
CA GLY A 400 14.73 -6.10 19.38
C GLY A 400 14.85 -4.78 20.15
N PRO A 401 15.84 -3.94 19.83
CA PRO A 401 15.99 -2.63 20.46
C PRO A 401 14.74 -1.77 20.25
N VAL A 402 14.40 -0.95 21.23
CA VAL A 402 13.33 0.06 21.13
C VAL A 402 13.94 1.39 21.58
N TYR A 403 13.87 2.37 20.68
CA TYR A 403 14.43 3.70 20.93
C TYR A 403 13.33 4.71 21.18
N GLU A 404 13.50 5.50 22.24
CA GLU A 404 12.77 6.75 22.43
C GLU A 404 13.56 7.85 21.74
N ARG A 405 13.27 8.09 20.45
CA ARG A 405 13.95 9.13 19.68
C ARG A 405 13.57 10.51 20.20
N PRO A 406 14.54 11.42 20.36
CA PRO A 406 14.21 12.80 20.64
C PRO A 406 13.44 13.41 19.46
N TYR A 407 12.44 14.23 19.76
CA TYR A 407 11.70 14.95 18.74
C TYR A 407 11.39 16.37 19.19
N ALA A 408 11.36 17.27 18.24
CA ALA A 408 11.10 18.69 18.45
C ALA A 408 10.30 19.26 17.30
N ARG A 409 9.40 20.19 17.60
CA ARG A 409 8.62 20.89 16.57
C ARG A 409 9.56 21.67 15.65
N PRO A 410 9.46 21.55 14.32
CA PRO A 410 10.31 22.26 13.37
C PRO A 410 10.29 23.76 13.58
N ALA A 411 11.43 24.40 13.45
CA ALA A 411 11.57 25.83 13.72
C ALA A 411 10.81 26.73 12.74
N ASP A 412 10.59 26.24 11.51
CA ASP A 412 9.87 26.93 10.44
C ASP A 412 8.35 26.69 10.47
N GLN A 413 7.84 25.83 11.38
CA GLN A 413 6.43 25.42 11.40
C GLN A 413 5.46 26.58 11.60
N ASP A 414 5.80 27.54 12.48
CA ASP A 414 4.93 28.70 12.73
C ASP A 414 4.94 29.70 11.56
N GLU A 415 6.08 29.88 10.92
CA GLU A 415 6.21 30.70 9.71
C GLU A 415 5.39 30.10 8.56
N LEU A 416 5.50 28.79 8.34
CA LEU A 416 4.76 28.05 7.33
C LEU A 416 3.24 28.15 7.53
N GLN A 417 2.77 27.95 8.77
CA GLN A 417 1.33 28.01 9.09
C GLN A 417 0.76 29.44 9.07
N SER A 418 1.59 30.46 9.20
CA SER A 418 1.18 31.88 9.15
C SER A 418 1.44 32.54 7.79
N ALA A 419 2.02 31.83 6.83
CA ALA A 419 2.28 32.35 5.51
C ALA A 419 0.96 32.78 4.82
N ALA A 420 0.99 33.97 4.23
CA ALA A 420 -0.20 34.51 3.54
C ALA A 420 -0.44 33.78 2.23
N LEU A 421 -1.69 33.46 1.96
CA LEU A 421 -2.10 32.88 0.69
C LEU A 421 -1.92 33.87 -0.47
N PRO A 422 -1.74 33.38 -1.70
CA PRO A 422 -1.76 34.21 -2.90
C PRO A 422 -3.09 34.95 -3.04
N PRO A 423 -3.11 36.09 -3.75
CA PRO A 423 -4.35 36.84 -3.99
C PRO A 423 -5.33 36.02 -4.83
N TYR A 424 -6.61 36.06 -4.45
CA TYR A 424 -7.65 35.32 -5.18
C TYR A 424 -7.89 35.91 -6.57
N PRO A 425 -8.15 35.04 -7.58
CA PRO A 425 -8.48 35.46 -8.93
C PRO A 425 -9.83 36.17 -8.98
N ALA A 426 -10.00 37.08 -9.92
CA ALA A 426 -11.28 37.73 -10.16
C ALA A 426 -12.32 36.78 -10.78
N ALA A 427 -13.59 37.02 -10.56
CA ALA A 427 -14.68 36.19 -11.06
C ALA A 427 -14.62 35.94 -12.59
N GLY A 428 -14.15 36.90 -13.38
CA GLY A 428 -13.99 36.75 -14.83
C GLY A 428 -12.84 35.83 -15.27
N GLU A 429 -11.97 35.42 -14.35
CA GLU A 429 -10.84 34.52 -14.60
C GLU A 429 -11.16 33.06 -14.27
N LEU A 430 -12.28 32.78 -13.59
CA LEU A 430 -12.59 31.46 -13.02
C LEU A 430 -12.79 30.36 -14.07
N ARG A 431 -13.28 30.71 -15.27
CA ARG A 431 -13.39 29.75 -16.39
C ARG A 431 -12.02 29.23 -16.83
N ASP A 432 -11.10 30.16 -17.07
CA ASP A 432 -9.76 29.79 -17.54
C ASP A 432 -8.96 29.11 -16.42
N LEU A 433 -9.18 29.51 -15.17
CA LEU A 433 -8.63 28.83 -14.00
C LEU A 433 -9.12 27.37 -13.91
N LEU A 434 -10.43 27.14 -14.06
CA LEU A 434 -11.01 25.79 -14.06
C LEU A 434 -10.29 24.90 -15.10
N LEU A 435 -10.14 25.37 -16.33
CA LEU A 435 -9.48 24.59 -17.39
C LEU A 435 -8.01 24.30 -17.08
N ARG A 436 -7.28 25.24 -16.48
CA ARG A 436 -5.89 25.00 -16.04
C ARG A 436 -5.83 24.02 -14.88
N MET A 437 -6.72 24.13 -13.89
CA MET A 437 -6.76 23.25 -12.73
C MET A 437 -7.06 21.82 -13.14
N VAL A 438 -8.11 21.55 -13.91
CA VAL A 438 -8.46 20.18 -14.35
C VAL A 438 -7.40 19.56 -15.27
N ALA A 439 -6.56 20.39 -15.90
CA ALA A 439 -5.42 19.96 -16.70
C ALA A 439 -4.13 19.81 -15.88
N SER A 440 -4.13 20.21 -14.59
CA SER A 440 -2.93 20.08 -13.74
C SER A 440 -2.58 18.61 -13.50
N PRO A 441 -1.31 18.25 -13.30
CA PRO A 441 -0.91 16.87 -13.10
C PRO A 441 -1.65 16.13 -12.00
N ASN A 442 -2.02 16.82 -10.91
CA ASN A 442 -2.74 16.20 -9.78
C ASN A 442 -4.25 16.09 -9.96
N LEU A 443 -4.87 16.90 -10.80
CA LEU A 443 -6.31 16.89 -11.04
C LEU A 443 -6.72 16.29 -12.38
N CYS A 444 -5.77 16.04 -13.29
CA CYS A 444 -6.07 15.43 -14.58
C CYS A 444 -6.39 13.94 -14.44
N SER A 445 -7.03 13.39 -15.47
CA SER A 445 -7.41 11.98 -15.54
C SER A 445 -6.22 11.04 -15.36
N ARG A 446 -6.39 10.04 -14.50
CA ARG A 446 -5.44 8.92 -14.30
C ARG A 446 -5.57 7.81 -15.34
N ARG A 447 -6.39 8.00 -16.34
CA ARG A 447 -6.68 7.01 -17.38
C ARG A 447 -5.42 6.39 -17.99
N TRP A 448 -4.38 7.21 -18.22
CA TRP A 448 -3.10 6.73 -18.75
C TRP A 448 -2.45 5.65 -17.86
N VAL A 449 -2.59 5.76 -16.55
CA VAL A 449 -2.08 4.77 -15.58
C VAL A 449 -2.99 3.54 -15.56
N VAL A 450 -4.27 3.75 -15.28
CA VAL A 450 -5.20 2.66 -14.94
C VAL A 450 -5.65 1.81 -16.13
N GLU A 451 -5.51 2.29 -17.38
CA GLU A 451 -5.76 1.46 -18.56
C GLU A 451 -4.66 0.41 -18.81
N GLN A 452 -3.54 0.47 -18.11
CA GLN A 452 -2.49 -0.55 -18.12
C GLN A 452 -2.76 -1.69 -17.13
N TYR A 453 -3.76 -1.52 -16.26
CA TYR A 453 -4.19 -2.49 -15.26
C TYR A 453 -5.46 -3.21 -15.71
N ASP A 454 -5.53 -4.52 -15.45
CA ASP A 454 -6.80 -5.22 -15.55
C ASP A 454 -7.65 -4.86 -14.32
N ARG A 455 -8.82 -4.30 -14.57
CA ARG A 455 -9.74 -3.85 -13.52
C ARG A 455 -10.94 -4.77 -13.34
N ILE A 456 -11.17 -5.72 -14.24
CA ILE A 456 -12.39 -6.52 -14.28
C ILE A 456 -12.14 -8.02 -14.24
N VAL A 457 -10.92 -8.48 -14.21
CA VAL A 457 -10.59 -9.90 -14.04
C VAL A 457 -11.23 -10.44 -12.76
N LEU A 458 -11.57 -11.71 -12.73
CA LEU A 458 -12.41 -12.39 -11.73
C LEU A 458 -13.91 -12.02 -11.78
N GLY A 459 -14.32 -10.96 -12.47
CA GLY A 459 -15.72 -10.57 -12.66
C GLY A 459 -16.43 -10.03 -11.41
N GLY A 460 -15.70 -9.77 -10.32
CA GLY A 460 -16.25 -9.24 -9.06
C GLY A 460 -16.28 -7.71 -8.99
N THR A 461 -15.51 -6.99 -9.82
CA THR A 461 -15.42 -5.53 -9.77
C THR A 461 -16.74 -4.87 -10.18
N VAL A 462 -17.23 -3.99 -9.33
CA VAL A 462 -18.48 -3.25 -9.47
C VAL A 462 -18.24 -1.76 -9.71
N LEU A 463 -17.35 -1.18 -8.94
CA LEU A 463 -16.80 0.16 -9.13
C LEU A 463 -15.27 0.06 -9.13
N ALA A 464 -14.64 0.86 -9.96
CA ALA A 464 -13.20 1.03 -10.01
C ALA A 464 -12.92 2.45 -10.49
N TRP A 465 -11.69 2.88 -10.44
CA TRP A 465 -11.28 4.20 -10.89
C TRP A 465 -12.04 4.63 -12.19
N PRO A 466 -12.63 5.83 -12.31
CA PRO A 466 -12.39 7.04 -11.48
C PRO A 466 -13.32 7.23 -10.27
N GLU A 467 -14.00 6.22 -9.81
CA GLU A 467 -14.89 6.28 -8.66
C GLU A 467 -14.12 6.57 -7.35
N ASP A 468 -14.77 7.18 -6.35
CA ASP A 468 -14.16 7.55 -5.05
C ASP A 468 -13.56 6.35 -4.32
N ALA A 469 -14.18 5.19 -4.44
CA ALA A 469 -13.64 3.92 -3.94
C ALA A 469 -13.87 2.79 -4.94
N GLY A 470 -12.93 1.83 -4.94
CA GLY A 470 -13.13 0.58 -5.64
C GLY A 470 -14.09 -0.31 -4.89
N VAL A 471 -15.05 -0.94 -5.59
CA VAL A 471 -16.05 -1.86 -5.01
C VAL A 471 -15.96 -3.22 -5.68
N VAL A 472 -15.83 -4.28 -4.86
CA VAL A 472 -15.79 -5.67 -5.32
C VAL A 472 -16.88 -6.48 -4.63
N ARG A 473 -17.62 -7.24 -5.41
CA ARG A 473 -18.59 -8.23 -4.93
C ARG A 473 -17.84 -9.47 -4.46
N LEU A 474 -18.11 -9.91 -3.24
CA LEU A 474 -17.54 -11.11 -2.62
C LEU A 474 -18.44 -12.34 -2.75
N ASP A 475 -19.75 -12.14 -2.77
CA ASP A 475 -20.74 -13.21 -2.81
C ASP A 475 -21.81 -12.91 -3.89
N GLU A 476 -21.93 -13.81 -4.85
CA GLU A 476 -22.86 -13.64 -5.98
C GLU A 476 -24.33 -13.83 -5.59
N GLU A 477 -24.62 -14.68 -4.58
CA GLU A 477 -25.99 -15.01 -4.19
C GLU A 477 -26.64 -13.87 -3.39
N THR A 478 -25.88 -13.26 -2.49
CA THR A 478 -26.37 -12.21 -1.60
C THR A 478 -26.10 -10.80 -2.11
N GLY A 479 -25.13 -10.65 -3.02
CA GLY A 479 -24.64 -9.34 -3.43
C GLY A 479 -23.67 -8.68 -2.43
N LEU A 480 -23.29 -9.39 -1.38
CA LEU A 480 -22.31 -8.89 -0.39
C LEU A 480 -21.02 -8.43 -1.07
N GLY A 481 -20.55 -7.25 -0.73
CA GLY A 481 -19.31 -6.71 -1.25
C GLY A 481 -18.56 -5.80 -0.29
N VAL A 482 -17.38 -5.43 -0.71
CA VAL A 482 -16.50 -4.49 0.01
C VAL A 482 -16.13 -3.32 -0.87
N ALA A 483 -15.96 -2.16 -0.23
CA ALA A 483 -15.37 -0.98 -0.81
C ALA A 483 -14.00 -0.71 -0.21
N LEU A 484 -13.10 -0.11 -0.98
CA LEU A 484 -11.77 0.22 -0.52
C LEU A 484 -11.31 1.54 -1.15
N ALA A 485 -10.82 2.46 -0.33
CA ALA A 485 -10.18 3.71 -0.76
C ALA A 485 -8.83 3.88 -0.08
N THR A 486 -7.91 4.56 -0.75
CA THR A 486 -6.62 4.97 -0.18
C THR A 486 -6.46 6.47 -0.35
N ASP A 487 -5.96 7.15 0.69
CA ASP A 487 -5.71 8.58 0.68
C ASP A 487 -4.48 8.96 1.49
N GLY A 488 -3.91 10.14 1.17
CA GLY A 488 -2.82 10.74 1.91
C GLY A 488 -2.31 12.01 1.24
N ASN A 489 -2.31 13.14 1.96
CA ASN A 489 -1.88 14.43 1.45
C ASN A 489 -0.63 14.93 2.18
N GLY A 490 0.53 14.85 1.49
CA GLY A 490 1.82 15.25 2.06
C GLY A 490 1.93 16.75 2.33
N ARG A 491 1.26 17.62 1.56
CA ARG A 491 1.24 19.07 1.81
C ARG A 491 0.48 19.41 3.08
N TYR A 492 -0.70 18.83 3.28
CA TYR A 492 -1.46 19.03 4.51
C TYR A 492 -0.70 18.54 5.73
N THR A 493 -0.09 17.36 5.62
CA THR A 493 0.70 16.78 6.71
C THR A 493 1.98 17.60 6.99
N ARG A 494 2.58 18.22 5.97
CA ARG A 494 3.71 19.15 6.18
C ARG A 494 3.28 20.43 6.90
N LEU A 495 2.11 20.96 6.59
CA LEU A 495 1.56 22.15 7.24
C LEU A 495 1.12 21.86 8.69
N ASP A 496 0.50 20.72 8.94
CA ASP A 496 0.11 20.26 10.26
C ASP A 496 0.02 18.73 10.28
N PRO A 497 1.02 18.04 10.84
CA PRO A 497 1.05 16.57 10.80
C PRO A 497 -0.13 15.91 11.51
N TYR A 498 -0.63 16.50 12.58
CA TYR A 498 -1.79 16.01 13.32
C TYR A 498 -3.08 16.13 12.49
N ALA A 499 -3.36 17.34 11.98
CA ALA A 499 -4.55 17.59 11.16
C ALA A 499 -4.46 16.88 9.79
N GLY A 500 -3.28 16.87 9.14
CA GLY A 500 -3.09 16.21 7.85
C GLY A 500 -3.33 14.70 7.90
N ALA A 501 -2.93 14.04 8.98
CA ALA A 501 -3.21 12.63 9.18
C ALA A 501 -4.71 12.35 9.44
N GLN A 502 -5.39 13.26 10.14
CA GLN A 502 -6.85 13.18 10.30
C GLN A 502 -7.58 13.40 8.97
N LEU A 503 -7.13 14.36 8.16
CA LEU A 503 -7.68 14.63 6.82
C LEU A 503 -7.56 13.42 5.91
N ALA A 504 -6.40 12.78 5.87
CA ALA A 504 -6.19 11.56 5.07
C ALA A 504 -7.18 10.45 5.44
N LEU A 505 -7.39 10.20 6.74
CA LEU A 505 -8.39 9.22 7.17
C LEU A 505 -9.83 9.67 6.86
N ALA A 506 -10.15 10.94 7.10
CA ALA A 506 -11.49 11.48 6.86
C ALA A 506 -11.88 11.42 5.38
N GLU A 507 -10.92 11.66 4.48
CA GLU A 507 -11.11 11.57 3.04
C GLU A 507 -11.33 10.12 2.60
N ALA A 508 -10.45 9.18 2.96
CA ALA A 508 -10.65 7.76 2.66
C ALA A 508 -11.97 7.21 3.24
N TYR A 509 -12.35 7.65 4.44
CA TYR A 509 -13.63 7.30 5.07
C TYR A 509 -14.82 7.81 4.26
N ARG A 510 -14.77 9.08 3.82
CA ARG A 510 -15.78 9.73 3.02
C ARG A 510 -15.90 9.12 1.62
N ASN A 511 -14.77 8.79 0.98
CA ASN A 511 -14.70 8.12 -0.31
C ASN A 511 -15.42 6.76 -0.27
N VAL A 512 -15.15 5.96 0.76
CA VAL A 512 -15.85 4.69 0.98
C VAL A 512 -17.34 4.92 1.19
N ALA A 513 -17.72 5.89 2.04
CA ALA A 513 -19.12 6.18 2.35
C ALA A 513 -19.90 6.73 1.12
N ALA A 514 -19.25 7.48 0.23
CA ALA A 514 -19.85 8.00 -1.01
C ALA A 514 -20.32 6.86 -1.94
N THR A 515 -19.64 5.72 -1.95
CA THR A 515 -20.10 4.54 -2.70
C THR A 515 -21.31 3.83 -2.07
N GLY A 516 -21.72 4.21 -0.87
CA GLY A 516 -22.80 3.58 -0.09
C GLY A 516 -22.30 2.48 0.88
N ALA A 517 -20.99 2.27 0.96
CA ALA A 517 -20.38 1.30 1.88
C ALA A 517 -20.24 1.88 3.29
N VAL A 518 -20.44 1.05 4.30
CA VAL A 518 -20.17 1.41 5.71
C VAL A 518 -18.70 1.23 6.01
N PRO A 519 -17.90 2.28 6.31
CA PRO A 519 -16.50 2.13 6.71
C PRO A 519 -16.37 1.33 8.00
N ILE A 520 -15.48 0.32 8.05
CA ILE A 520 -15.39 -0.63 9.17
C ILE A 520 -13.99 -0.88 9.72
N ALA A 521 -12.95 -0.62 8.95
CA ALA A 521 -11.57 -0.88 9.37
C ALA A 521 -10.55 -0.05 8.58
N VAL A 522 -9.34 0.09 9.12
CA VAL A 522 -8.25 0.90 8.56
C VAL A 522 -6.94 0.12 8.53
N THR A 523 -6.19 0.29 7.45
CA THR A 523 -4.76 -0.02 7.36
C THR A 523 -3.99 1.26 7.02
N ASN A 524 -2.69 1.33 7.31
CA ASN A 524 -1.90 2.52 6.98
C ASN A 524 -0.46 2.16 6.57
N CYS A 525 0.14 3.03 5.75
CA CYS A 525 1.55 3.03 5.43
C CYS A 525 2.14 4.41 5.72
N LEU A 526 2.97 4.50 6.75
CA LEU A 526 3.49 5.75 7.29
C LEU A 526 4.86 6.07 6.67
N ASN A 527 4.88 6.93 5.64
CA ASN A 527 6.09 7.28 4.89
C ASN A 527 6.68 8.59 5.41
N PHE A 528 7.88 8.54 6.00
CA PHE A 528 8.56 9.67 6.64
C PHE A 528 10.05 9.66 6.31
N GLY A 529 10.73 10.78 6.56
CA GLY A 529 12.18 10.93 6.45
C GLY A 529 12.95 10.10 7.48
N SER A 530 14.17 10.52 7.82
CA SER A 530 15.00 9.80 8.81
C SER A 530 14.44 9.91 10.23
N PRO A 531 14.30 8.80 10.98
CA PRO A 531 13.87 8.83 12.38
C PRO A 531 14.94 9.37 13.33
N GLU A 532 16.12 9.65 12.84
CA GLU A 532 17.21 10.28 13.59
C GLU A 532 17.13 11.81 13.56
N ASP A 533 16.28 12.36 12.67
CA ASP A 533 15.97 13.79 12.62
C ASP A 533 14.83 14.12 13.60
N PRO A 534 15.06 14.99 14.60
CA PRO A 534 14.05 15.36 15.58
C PRO A 534 12.81 16.02 14.98
N ASP A 535 12.93 16.74 13.87
CA ASP A 535 11.83 17.40 13.19
C ASP A 535 10.92 16.35 12.51
N VAL A 536 11.52 15.36 11.84
CA VAL A 536 10.81 14.22 11.25
C VAL A 536 10.10 13.39 12.32
N MET A 537 10.76 13.12 13.45
CA MET A 537 10.14 12.36 14.54
C MET A 537 9.01 13.10 15.22
N TRP A 538 9.04 14.44 15.27
CA TRP A 538 7.90 15.23 15.71
C TRP A 538 6.72 15.09 14.75
N GLN A 539 6.98 15.19 13.45
CA GLN A 539 5.95 14.99 12.42
C GLN A 539 5.32 13.59 12.54
N PHE A 540 6.14 12.56 12.73
CA PHE A 540 5.68 11.19 12.92
C PHE A 540 4.83 11.02 14.19
N ALA A 541 5.27 11.57 15.32
CA ALA A 541 4.55 11.51 16.59
C ALA A 541 3.17 12.21 16.50
N GLU A 542 3.11 13.39 15.91
CA GLU A 542 1.86 14.13 15.73
C GLU A 542 0.93 13.47 14.71
N ALA A 543 1.45 12.97 13.59
CA ALA A 543 0.65 12.26 12.59
C ALA A 543 0.04 10.97 13.15
N THR A 544 0.82 10.15 13.87
CA THR A 544 0.32 8.93 14.50
C THR A 544 -0.71 9.23 15.58
N ARG A 545 -0.55 10.31 16.34
CA ARG A 545 -1.53 10.77 17.32
C ARG A 545 -2.83 11.21 16.65
N GLY A 546 -2.74 12.03 15.59
CA GLY A 546 -3.88 12.49 14.81
C GLY A 546 -4.68 11.33 14.22
N LEU A 547 -3.98 10.38 13.60
CA LEU A 547 -4.60 9.19 13.00
C LEU A 547 -5.29 8.30 14.05
N ALA A 548 -4.64 8.06 15.20
CA ALA A 548 -5.21 7.25 16.27
C ALA A 548 -6.47 7.88 16.88
N GLU A 549 -6.49 9.21 17.04
CA GLU A 549 -7.66 9.94 17.52
C GLU A 549 -8.80 9.92 16.49
N ALA A 550 -8.48 10.08 15.20
CA ALA A 550 -9.48 9.99 14.13
C ALA A 550 -10.09 8.58 14.02
N CYS A 551 -9.29 7.52 14.11
CA CYS A 551 -9.78 6.13 14.16
C CYS A 551 -10.77 5.92 15.33
N ARG A 552 -10.48 6.48 16.51
CA ARG A 552 -11.40 6.41 17.66
C ARG A 552 -12.71 7.17 17.43
N ALA A 553 -12.62 8.37 16.86
CA ALA A 553 -13.81 9.21 16.61
C ALA A 553 -14.72 8.63 15.52
N LEU A 554 -14.13 8.09 14.46
CA LEU A 554 -14.86 7.48 13.34
C LEU A 554 -15.26 6.01 13.60
N GLY A 555 -14.75 5.39 14.67
CA GLY A 555 -15.11 4.03 15.04
C GLY A 555 -14.47 2.94 14.17
N THR A 556 -13.37 3.26 13.46
CA THR A 556 -12.68 2.35 12.54
C THR A 556 -11.36 1.86 13.15
N PRO A 557 -11.25 0.61 13.59
CA PRO A 557 -10.01 0.08 14.15
C PRO A 557 -8.91 -0.05 13.10
N VAL A 558 -7.66 0.17 13.53
CA VAL A 558 -6.48 -0.16 12.73
C VAL A 558 -6.24 -1.66 12.81
N THR A 559 -6.19 -2.34 11.67
CA THR A 559 -6.00 -3.79 11.57
C THR A 559 -4.53 -4.19 11.43
N GLY A 560 -3.73 -3.32 10.85
CA GLY A 560 -2.32 -3.49 10.57
C GLY A 560 -1.79 -2.31 9.76
N GLY A 561 -0.53 -2.36 9.40
CA GLY A 561 0.10 -1.33 8.59
C GLY A 561 1.61 -1.51 8.47
N ASN A 562 2.26 -0.51 7.90
CA ASN A 562 3.70 -0.47 7.66
C ASN A 562 4.26 0.91 8.02
N VAL A 563 5.52 0.98 8.43
CA VAL A 563 6.27 2.23 8.57
C VAL A 563 7.45 2.21 7.62
N SER A 564 7.54 3.22 6.79
CA SER A 564 8.64 3.47 5.87
C SER A 564 9.38 4.73 6.29
N PHE A 565 10.56 4.57 6.86
CA PHE A 565 11.48 5.66 7.19
C PHE A 565 12.57 5.82 6.14
N TYR A 566 13.45 6.81 6.35
CA TYR A 566 14.57 7.18 5.48
C TYR A 566 14.17 7.62 4.08
N ASN A 567 12.91 8.03 3.89
CA ASN A 567 12.49 8.60 2.61
C ASN A 567 13.05 10.03 2.47
N SER A 568 14.21 10.12 1.85
CA SER A 568 14.90 11.40 1.64
C SER A 568 15.85 11.32 0.45
N THR A 569 16.08 12.46 -0.19
CA THR A 569 17.02 12.59 -1.31
C THR A 569 18.03 13.68 -0.98
N ALA A 570 19.31 13.34 -1.02
CA ALA A 570 20.41 14.26 -0.71
C ALA A 570 20.23 15.01 0.63
N GLY A 571 19.72 14.33 1.64
CA GLY A 571 19.50 14.88 2.98
C GLY A 571 18.21 15.68 3.16
N THR A 572 17.41 15.86 2.10
CA THR A 572 16.08 16.50 2.19
C THR A 572 15.02 15.44 2.34
N PRO A 573 14.23 15.42 3.44
CA PRO A 573 13.15 14.48 3.62
C PRO A 573 11.99 14.77 2.67
N ILE A 574 11.22 13.75 2.35
CA ILE A 574 9.91 13.92 1.69
C ILE A 574 8.95 14.69 2.59
N ASN A 575 7.88 15.24 2.03
CA ASN A 575 6.74 15.63 2.86
C ASN A 575 6.24 14.42 3.67
N PRO A 576 5.95 14.58 4.97
CA PRO A 576 5.42 13.49 5.79
C PRO A 576 4.11 12.98 5.16
N THR A 577 4.05 11.69 4.84
CA THR A 577 2.94 11.14 4.05
C THR A 577 2.38 9.87 4.69
N PRO A 578 1.46 10.00 5.66
CA PRO A 578 0.66 8.87 6.10
C PRO A 578 -0.35 8.50 5.00
N VAL A 579 -0.15 7.36 4.37
CA VAL A 579 -1.13 6.76 3.45
C VAL A 579 -2.06 5.87 4.25
N VAL A 580 -3.36 6.06 4.07
CA VAL A 580 -4.40 5.34 4.80
C VAL A 580 -5.24 4.54 3.81
N GLY A 581 -5.58 3.30 4.16
CA GLY A 581 -6.54 2.48 3.43
C GLY A 581 -7.77 2.23 4.30
N VAL A 582 -8.97 2.57 3.82
CA VAL A 582 -10.24 2.36 4.54
C VAL A 582 -11.05 1.28 3.84
N LEU A 583 -11.41 0.25 4.62
CA LEU A 583 -12.31 -0.83 4.20
C LEU A 583 -13.74 -0.50 4.58
N GLY A 584 -14.67 -0.64 3.63
CA GLY A 584 -16.10 -0.55 3.83
C GLY A 584 -16.85 -1.80 3.42
N LEU A 585 -18.07 -1.93 3.94
CA LEU A 585 -18.95 -3.07 3.72
C LEU A 585 -20.26 -2.64 3.04
N LEU A 586 -20.63 -3.34 1.97
CA LEU A 586 -21.96 -3.24 1.35
C LEU A 586 -22.71 -4.58 1.54
N ASP A 587 -23.91 -4.51 2.09
CA ASP A 587 -24.79 -5.67 2.19
C ASP A 587 -25.24 -6.17 0.81
N ASP A 588 -25.34 -5.26 -0.18
CA ASP A 588 -25.67 -5.56 -1.56
C ASP A 588 -25.04 -4.49 -2.49
N VAL A 589 -24.09 -4.92 -3.32
CA VAL A 589 -23.40 -4.04 -4.29
C VAL A 589 -24.33 -3.45 -5.35
N ALA A 590 -25.52 -3.98 -5.53
CA ALA A 590 -26.52 -3.38 -6.43
C ALA A 590 -26.97 -1.99 -5.97
N ARG A 591 -26.81 -1.70 -4.68
CA ARG A 591 -27.15 -0.42 -4.05
C ARG A 591 -25.99 0.58 -3.99
N ARG A 592 -24.86 0.31 -4.68
CA ARG A 592 -23.74 1.27 -4.71
C ARG A 592 -24.13 2.56 -5.40
N THR A 593 -23.45 3.64 -5.07
CA THR A 593 -23.60 4.96 -5.67
C THR A 593 -22.33 5.32 -6.45
N PRO A 594 -22.41 5.60 -7.77
CA PRO A 594 -21.28 6.08 -8.57
C PRO A 594 -21.10 7.60 -8.44
N ILE A 595 -19.94 8.15 -8.88
CA ILE A 595 -19.71 9.60 -8.91
C ILE A 595 -20.46 10.30 -10.06
N GLY A 596 -20.67 9.62 -11.19
CA GLY A 596 -21.20 10.20 -12.41
C GLY A 596 -22.70 10.52 -12.34
N PHE A 597 -23.11 11.73 -12.78
CA PHE A 597 -24.52 12.11 -12.87
C PHE A 597 -25.34 11.09 -13.70
N ALA A 598 -26.50 10.69 -13.17
CA ALA A 598 -27.27 9.60 -13.76
C ALA A 598 -28.21 10.08 -14.87
N ASP A 599 -29.16 10.96 -14.55
CA ASP A 599 -30.23 11.40 -15.45
C ASP A 599 -30.38 12.92 -15.48
N PRO A 600 -30.87 13.51 -16.59
CA PRO A 600 -31.14 14.92 -16.67
C PRO A 600 -32.34 15.31 -15.80
N GLY A 601 -32.24 16.48 -15.15
CA GLY A 601 -33.27 17.03 -14.29
C GLY A 601 -33.18 16.58 -12.83
N GLU A 602 -32.18 15.80 -12.44
CA GLU A 602 -31.88 15.54 -11.03
C GLU A 602 -31.38 16.80 -10.33
N VAL A 603 -31.66 16.88 -9.03
CA VAL A 603 -31.26 18.02 -8.20
C VAL A 603 -29.84 17.81 -7.70
N LEU A 604 -28.99 18.80 -7.84
CA LEU A 604 -27.63 18.83 -7.30
C LEU A 604 -27.64 19.48 -5.91
N LEU A 605 -27.13 18.75 -4.93
CA LEU A 605 -27.00 19.18 -3.55
C LEU A 605 -25.56 19.11 -3.10
N LEU A 606 -25.11 20.16 -2.40
CA LEU A 606 -23.84 20.16 -1.66
C LEU A 606 -24.14 19.85 -0.20
N LEU A 607 -23.56 18.78 0.29
CA LEU A 607 -23.57 18.39 1.69
C LEU A 607 -22.36 18.99 2.40
N GLY A 608 -22.53 19.44 3.65
CA GLY A 608 -21.48 20.10 4.42
C GLY A 608 -21.35 21.60 4.16
N GLU A 609 -20.34 22.23 4.72
CA GLU A 609 -20.11 23.68 4.65
C GLU A 609 -18.80 24.00 3.93
N THR A 610 -18.86 24.91 2.97
CA THR A 610 -17.66 25.53 2.40
C THR A 610 -17.17 26.65 3.32
N ARG A 611 -15.87 26.65 3.60
CA ARG A 611 -15.16 27.70 4.34
C ARG A 611 -14.03 28.24 3.48
N ASP A 612 -13.45 29.35 3.90
CA ASP A 612 -12.27 29.92 3.24
C ASP A 612 -11.01 29.16 3.71
N GLU A 613 -10.77 27.99 3.11
CA GLU A 613 -9.74 27.05 3.50
C GLU A 613 -8.94 26.60 2.25
N LEU A 614 -7.86 27.32 1.97
CA LEU A 614 -7.02 27.17 0.77
C LEU A 614 -5.54 26.94 1.12
N GLY A 615 -5.19 26.77 2.40
CA GLY A 615 -3.82 26.47 2.82
C GLY A 615 -3.42 25.06 2.42
N GLY A 616 -2.34 24.93 1.64
CA GLY A 616 -1.88 23.67 1.08
C GLY A 616 -2.71 23.11 -0.07
N SER A 617 -3.74 23.85 -0.54
CA SER A 617 -4.63 23.41 -1.62
C SER A 617 -3.91 23.20 -2.94
N GLU A 618 -4.55 22.41 -3.80
CA GLU A 618 -4.04 22.18 -5.16
C GLU A 618 -3.97 23.48 -5.98
N TRP A 619 -4.95 24.40 -5.77
CA TRP A 619 -4.87 25.71 -6.40
C TRP A 619 -3.61 26.50 -5.99
N ALA A 620 -3.33 26.59 -4.69
CA ALA A 620 -2.17 27.34 -4.21
C ALA A 620 -0.87 26.73 -4.74
N TRP A 621 -0.83 25.43 -4.87
CA TRP A 621 0.31 24.69 -5.38
C TRP A 621 0.43 24.77 -6.91
N ALA A 622 -0.61 24.41 -7.66
CA ALA A 622 -0.56 24.32 -9.11
C ALA A 622 -0.34 25.69 -9.79
N GLU A 623 -1.05 26.71 -9.32
CA GLU A 623 -0.99 28.06 -9.92
C GLU A 623 0.18 28.91 -9.37
N HIS A 624 0.60 28.68 -8.11
CA HIS A 624 1.53 29.58 -7.44
C HIS A 624 2.77 28.90 -6.83
N ARG A 625 2.86 27.56 -6.87
CA ARG A 625 3.91 26.79 -6.19
C ARG A 625 4.05 27.23 -4.71
N HIS A 626 2.92 27.57 -4.09
CA HIS A 626 2.85 28.07 -2.73
C HIS A 626 2.45 26.94 -1.75
N LEU A 627 3.30 26.69 -0.76
CA LEU A 627 3.00 25.84 0.37
C LEU A 627 3.01 26.72 1.63
N GLY A 628 1.84 26.97 2.20
CA GLY A 628 1.69 27.80 3.37
C GLY A 628 0.25 27.94 3.83
N GLY A 629 0.05 28.54 4.99
CA GLY A 629 -1.25 28.60 5.65
C GLY A 629 -1.52 27.34 6.47
N ARG A 630 -2.75 27.15 6.90
CA ARG A 630 -3.18 25.93 7.62
C ARG A 630 -3.96 25.03 6.69
N PRO A 631 -3.84 23.70 6.83
CA PRO A 631 -4.69 22.78 6.11
C PRO A 631 -6.16 22.97 6.53
N PRO A 632 -7.14 22.46 5.77
CA PRO A 632 -8.55 22.52 6.15
C PRO A 632 -8.80 21.99 7.57
N ALA A 633 -9.77 22.58 8.26
CA ALA A 633 -10.12 22.15 9.60
C ALA A 633 -10.90 20.83 9.56
N VAL A 634 -10.54 19.91 10.44
CA VAL A 634 -11.19 18.60 10.55
C VAL A 634 -12.25 18.64 11.64
N ASP A 635 -13.46 18.21 11.30
CA ASP A 635 -14.55 17.93 12.24
C ASP A 635 -14.97 16.47 12.06
N LEU A 636 -14.37 15.59 12.85
CA LEU A 636 -14.57 14.14 12.74
C LEU A 636 -16.01 13.68 13.04
N GLU A 637 -16.73 14.40 13.88
CA GLU A 637 -18.15 14.12 14.12
C GLU A 637 -19.01 14.46 12.89
N ARG A 638 -18.70 15.57 12.24
CA ARG A 638 -19.37 15.96 10.98
C ARG A 638 -19.04 14.97 9.85
N GLU A 639 -17.80 14.49 9.76
CA GLU A 639 -17.41 13.44 8.81
C GLU A 639 -18.21 12.14 9.05
N ARG A 640 -18.36 11.75 10.30
CA ARG A 640 -19.15 10.57 10.67
C ARG A 640 -20.63 10.74 10.27
N VAL A 641 -21.23 11.89 10.56
CA VAL A 641 -22.63 12.18 10.19
C VAL A 641 -22.80 12.21 8.67
N LEU A 642 -21.88 12.84 7.94
CA LEU A 642 -21.88 12.85 6.47
C LEU A 642 -21.82 11.43 5.91
N GLY A 643 -20.92 10.60 6.40
CA GLY A 643 -20.81 9.21 5.99
C GLY A 643 -22.11 8.43 6.24
N GLU A 644 -22.75 8.60 7.41
CA GLU A 644 -24.04 7.98 7.73
C GLU A 644 -25.16 8.42 6.78
N VAL A 645 -25.18 9.70 6.37
CA VAL A 645 -26.16 10.23 5.42
C VAL A 645 -25.94 9.65 4.02
N LEU A 646 -24.69 9.61 3.55
CA LEU A 646 -24.34 9.06 2.24
C LEU A 646 -24.71 7.56 2.15
N VAL A 647 -24.33 6.77 3.15
CA VAL A 647 -24.67 5.35 3.23
C VAL A 647 -26.19 5.12 3.27
N ALA A 648 -26.93 5.90 4.08
CA ALA A 648 -28.39 5.78 4.15
C ALA A 648 -29.05 6.21 2.83
N GLY A 649 -28.58 7.30 2.22
CA GLY A 649 -29.07 7.80 0.94
C GLY A 649 -28.92 6.80 -0.20
N SER A 650 -27.76 6.14 -0.27
CA SER A 650 -27.44 5.06 -1.21
C SER A 650 -28.33 3.83 -0.97
N ARG A 651 -28.32 3.32 0.27
CA ARG A 651 -29.10 2.14 0.64
C ARG A 651 -30.60 2.27 0.37
N ASP A 652 -31.16 3.44 0.64
CA ASP A 652 -32.59 3.70 0.51
C ASP A 652 -32.97 4.21 -0.89
N GLY A 653 -31.99 4.28 -1.84
CA GLY A 653 -32.22 4.68 -3.24
C GLY A 653 -32.60 6.15 -3.42
N MET A 654 -32.21 7.02 -2.47
CA MET A 654 -32.50 8.46 -2.52
C MET A 654 -31.47 9.24 -3.33
N VAL A 655 -30.27 8.69 -3.52
CA VAL A 655 -29.14 9.33 -4.19
C VAL A 655 -28.79 8.55 -5.46
N SER A 656 -28.64 9.24 -6.58
CA SER A 656 -28.26 8.66 -7.89
C SER A 656 -26.75 8.72 -8.13
N SER A 657 -26.09 9.77 -7.67
CA SER A 657 -24.63 9.91 -7.67
C SER A 657 -24.15 10.60 -6.41
N ALA A 658 -22.95 10.27 -5.97
CA ALA A 658 -22.27 10.94 -4.86
C ALA A 658 -20.78 11.02 -5.17
N HIS A 659 -20.17 12.16 -4.86
CA HIS A 659 -18.74 12.39 -5.01
C HIS A 659 -18.26 13.22 -3.82
N ASP A 660 -17.15 12.84 -3.23
CA ASP A 660 -16.55 13.63 -2.16
C ASP A 660 -16.00 14.96 -2.70
N LEU A 661 -15.74 15.92 -1.84
CA LEU A 661 -15.02 17.13 -2.16
C LEU A 661 -13.68 17.12 -1.42
N SER A 662 -12.62 17.09 -2.20
CA SER A 662 -11.22 17.07 -1.73
C SER A 662 -10.37 18.00 -2.60
N ASP A 663 -9.27 17.52 -3.19
CA ASP A 663 -8.37 18.30 -4.05
C ASP A 663 -9.14 18.99 -5.20
N GLY A 664 -8.93 20.31 -5.36
CA GLY A 664 -9.61 21.14 -6.36
C GLY A 664 -11.06 21.54 -6.02
N GLY A 665 -11.60 21.07 -4.90
CA GLY A 665 -12.88 21.46 -4.32
C GLY A 665 -14.12 21.15 -5.18
N LEU A 666 -15.16 21.99 -5.05
CA LEU A 666 -16.43 21.81 -5.78
C LEU A 666 -16.25 21.86 -7.31
N ALA A 667 -15.31 22.66 -7.78
CA ALA A 667 -15.08 22.82 -9.21
C ALA A 667 -14.61 21.48 -9.83
N GLN A 668 -13.69 20.78 -9.20
CA GLN A 668 -13.21 19.47 -9.65
C GLN A 668 -14.31 18.42 -9.55
N ALA A 669 -15.01 18.34 -8.43
CA ALA A 669 -16.11 17.37 -8.25
C ALA A 669 -17.23 17.53 -9.29
N LEU A 670 -17.59 18.77 -9.65
CA LEU A 670 -18.57 19.03 -10.72
C LEU A 670 -18.09 18.53 -12.07
N VAL A 671 -16.80 18.77 -12.41
CA VAL A 671 -16.22 18.32 -13.69
C VAL A 671 -16.18 16.80 -13.75
N GLU A 672 -15.68 16.14 -12.73
CA GLU A 672 -15.57 14.67 -12.69
C GLU A 672 -16.95 14.00 -12.75
N SER A 673 -17.90 14.46 -11.94
CA SER A 673 -19.27 13.94 -11.96
C SER A 673 -19.97 14.18 -13.32
N ALA A 674 -19.74 15.34 -13.94
CA ALA A 674 -20.29 15.64 -15.27
C ALA A 674 -19.65 14.75 -16.36
N LEU A 675 -18.32 14.60 -16.37
CA LEU A 675 -17.61 13.78 -17.37
C LEU A 675 -17.89 12.28 -17.23
N ALA A 676 -17.99 11.78 -16.00
CA ALA A 676 -18.36 10.39 -15.69
C ALA A 676 -19.85 10.11 -15.93
N GLY A 677 -20.69 11.14 -16.02
CA GLY A 677 -22.12 11.05 -16.20
C GLY A 677 -22.56 10.14 -17.35
N ARG A 678 -23.72 9.50 -17.20
CA ARG A 678 -24.24 8.51 -18.16
C ARG A 678 -23.20 7.44 -18.56
N ARG A 679 -22.44 6.95 -17.57
CA ARG A 679 -21.38 5.94 -17.77
C ARG A 679 -20.26 6.44 -18.71
N GLY A 680 -19.78 7.66 -18.47
CA GLY A 680 -18.67 8.26 -19.22
C GLY A 680 -19.02 8.94 -20.53
N ARG A 681 -20.34 9.02 -20.87
CA ARG A 681 -20.78 9.81 -22.05
C ARG A 681 -20.86 11.31 -21.77
N GLY A 682 -20.92 11.66 -20.49
CA GLY A 682 -21.09 13.01 -20.02
C GLY A 682 -22.56 13.42 -19.84
N LEU A 683 -22.80 14.24 -18.81
CA LEU A 683 -24.09 14.88 -18.54
C LEU A 683 -23.84 16.30 -18.05
N GLY A 684 -24.47 17.30 -18.69
CA GLY A 684 -24.34 18.70 -18.31
C GLY A 684 -24.95 19.02 -16.95
N ALA A 685 -24.63 20.19 -16.42
CA ALA A 685 -25.20 20.68 -15.20
C ALA A 685 -25.30 22.20 -15.22
N ARG A 686 -26.37 22.73 -14.59
CA ARG A 686 -26.52 24.15 -14.30
C ARG A 686 -26.46 24.35 -12.81
N VAL A 687 -25.47 25.15 -12.37
CA VAL A 687 -25.16 25.42 -10.97
C VAL A 687 -25.35 26.87 -10.63
N VAL A 688 -25.92 27.15 -9.47
CA VAL A 688 -26.10 28.48 -8.87
C VAL A 688 -25.37 28.47 -7.53
N LEU A 689 -24.33 29.28 -7.40
CA LEU A 689 -23.60 29.39 -6.15
C LEU A 689 -24.37 30.27 -5.13
N PRO A 690 -24.38 29.89 -3.83
CA PRO A 690 -24.93 30.75 -2.79
C PRO A 690 -24.19 32.10 -2.71
N ALA A 691 -24.88 33.20 -2.40
CA ALA A 691 -24.28 34.55 -2.34
C ALA A 691 -23.42 34.79 -1.08
N ALA A 692 -23.15 33.76 -0.25
CA ALA A 692 -22.59 33.96 1.10
C ALA A 692 -21.04 34.12 1.09
N LEU A 693 -20.35 33.58 0.09
CA LEU A 693 -18.86 33.58 -0.02
C LEU A 693 -18.45 34.04 -1.43
N ASP A 694 -17.19 34.43 -1.55
CA ASP A 694 -16.59 34.70 -2.85
C ASP A 694 -16.73 33.46 -3.77
N PRO A 695 -17.12 33.65 -5.04
CA PRO A 695 -17.28 32.52 -5.99
C PRO A 695 -16.05 31.66 -6.14
N PHE A 696 -14.84 32.24 -6.09
CA PHE A 696 -13.58 31.47 -6.12
C PHE A 696 -13.47 30.53 -4.92
N VAL A 697 -13.74 31.04 -3.70
CA VAL A 697 -13.72 30.22 -2.47
C VAL A 697 -14.75 29.08 -2.56
N GLN A 698 -15.95 29.36 -3.07
CA GLN A 698 -16.98 28.32 -3.18
C GLN A 698 -16.60 27.20 -4.15
N LEU A 699 -15.90 27.53 -5.23
CA LEU A 699 -15.50 26.56 -6.26
C LEU A 699 -14.22 25.81 -5.90
N PHE A 700 -13.23 26.48 -5.32
CA PHE A 700 -11.87 25.93 -5.20
C PHE A 700 -11.39 25.71 -3.76
N SER A 701 -12.17 26.08 -2.74
CA SER A 701 -11.83 25.71 -1.36
C SER A 701 -11.87 24.19 -1.19
N GLU A 702 -10.93 23.66 -0.43
CA GLU A 702 -10.81 22.22 -0.13
C GLU A 702 -11.28 21.89 1.29
N SER A 703 -12.28 22.62 1.81
CA SER A 703 -12.85 22.34 3.12
C SER A 703 -13.32 20.90 3.24
N ALA A 704 -12.93 20.22 4.31
CA ALA A 704 -13.28 18.83 4.58
C ALA A 704 -14.78 18.67 4.96
N GLY A 705 -15.25 17.43 5.01
CA GLY A 705 -16.62 17.09 5.42
C GLY A 705 -17.69 17.53 4.43
N ARG A 706 -17.41 17.44 3.13
CA ARG A 706 -18.35 17.81 2.06
C ARG A 706 -18.49 16.70 1.03
N ALA A 707 -19.68 16.66 0.39
CA ALA A 707 -19.94 15.80 -0.76
C ALA A 707 -20.92 16.48 -1.73
N LEU A 708 -20.76 16.22 -3.02
CA LEU A 708 -21.69 16.55 -4.09
C LEU A 708 -22.58 15.35 -4.37
N VAL A 709 -23.91 15.53 -4.33
CA VAL A 709 -24.83 14.44 -4.66
C VAL A 709 -25.85 14.89 -5.71
N SER A 710 -26.24 13.95 -6.60
CA SER A 710 -27.43 14.12 -7.42
C SER A 710 -28.58 13.28 -6.88
N VAL A 711 -29.77 13.88 -6.83
CA VAL A 711 -30.95 13.29 -6.22
C VAL A 711 -32.13 13.39 -7.19
N PRO A 712 -32.87 12.30 -7.46
CA PRO A 712 -34.12 12.39 -8.22
C PRO A 712 -35.07 13.40 -7.57
N ARG A 713 -35.77 14.21 -8.38
CA ARG A 713 -36.70 15.21 -7.85
C ARG A 713 -37.76 14.64 -6.91
N SER A 714 -38.16 13.42 -7.10
CA SER A 714 -39.11 12.71 -6.23
C SER A 714 -38.57 12.47 -4.82
N GLU A 715 -37.28 12.37 -4.67
CA GLU A 715 -36.57 12.07 -3.42
C GLU A 715 -36.00 13.32 -2.74
N GLU A 716 -35.97 14.48 -3.41
CA GLU A 716 -35.34 15.73 -2.90
C GLU A 716 -35.81 16.06 -1.49
N LEU A 717 -37.12 16.11 -1.25
CA LEU A 717 -37.66 16.45 0.07
C LEU A 717 -37.27 15.44 1.15
N ARG A 718 -37.39 14.15 0.83
CA ARG A 718 -37.05 13.06 1.77
C ARG A 718 -35.58 13.07 2.14
N PHE A 719 -34.70 13.34 1.18
CA PHE A 719 -33.27 13.40 1.41
C PHE A 719 -32.87 14.64 2.21
N THR A 720 -33.39 15.82 1.87
CA THR A 720 -33.10 17.05 2.61
C THR A 720 -33.62 17.02 4.06
N GLU A 721 -34.84 16.46 4.29
CA GLU A 721 -35.33 16.21 5.64
C GLU A 721 -34.47 15.25 6.45
N MET A 722 -33.87 14.25 5.79
CA MET A 722 -32.89 13.35 6.44
C MET A 722 -31.63 14.09 6.84
N CYS A 723 -31.10 14.99 6.00
CA CYS A 723 -29.96 15.84 6.33
C CYS A 723 -30.27 16.75 7.51
N ASP A 724 -31.40 17.45 7.46
CA ASP A 724 -31.85 18.36 8.53
C ASP A 724 -32.03 17.65 9.87
N ALA A 725 -32.63 16.47 9.86
CA ALA A 725 -32.81 15.65 11.07
C ALA A 725 -31.49 15.22 11.74
N ARG A 726 -30.39 15.18 10.97
CA ARG A 726 -29.04 14.85 11.45
C ARG A 726 -28.16 16.09 11.65
N GLY A 727 -28.71 17.29 11.40
CA GLY A 727 -27.96 18.54 11.50
C GLY A 727 -26.83 18.69 10.47
N LEU A 728 -26.94 17.98 9.33
CA LEU A 728 -25.98 18.09 8.25
C LEU A 728 -26.41 19.22 7.29
N PRO A 729 -25.61 20.28 7.11
CA PRO A 729 -25.91 21.33 6.13
C PRO A 729 -26.08 20.72 4.72
N CYS A 730 -27.16 21.11 4.05
CA CYS A 730 -27.51 20.65 2.72
C CYS A 730 -27.95 21.86 1.87
N THR A 731 -27.16 22.17 0.85
CA THR A 731 -27.39 23.35 0.01
C THR A 731 -27.76 22.91 -1.41
N ARG A 732 -28.87 23.38 -1.93
CA ARG A 732 -29.26 23.15 -3.31
C ARG A 732 -28.41 24.01 -4.23
N LEU A 733 -27.65 23.38 -5.13
CA LEU A 733 -26.79 24.04 -6.10
C LEU A 733 -27.48 24.21 -7.48
N GLY A 734 -28.28 23.23 -7.90
CA GLY A 734 -28.80 23.29 -9.27
C GLY A 734 -29.45 22.00 -9.75
N VAL A 735 -29.28 21.75 -11.03
CA VAL A 735 -29.84 20.55 -11.68
C VAL A 735 -28.91 20.03 -12.78
N THR A 736 -28.96 18.76 -13.04
CA THR A 736 -28.34 18.13 -14.22
C THR A 736 -29.18 18.37 -15.47
N ASP A 737 -28.55 18.43 -16.64
CA ASP A 737 -29.25 18.55 -17.92
C ASP A 737 -28.49 17.83 -19.05
N ASP A 738 -29.11 17.76 -20.23
CA ASP A 738 -28.54 17.10 -21.41
C ASP A 738 -27.97 18.08 -22.46
N THR A 739 -27.62 19.29 -22.04
CA THR A 739 -27.03 20.33 -22.92
C THR A 739 -25.59 20.01 -23.35
N GLY A 740 -24.88 19.15 -22.60
CA GLY A 740 -23.46 18.89 -22.83
C GLY A 740 -22.55 20.04 -22.39
N VAL A 741 -23.04 20.87 -21.46
CA VAL A 741 -22.33 22.04 -20.90
C VAL A 741 -22.38 22.02 -19.38
N LEU A 742 -21.27 22.40 -18.75
CA LEU A 742 -21.24 22.79 -17.34
C LEU A 742 -21.40 24.31 -17.24
N GLU A 743 -22.54 24.78 -16.74
CA GLU A 743 -22.85 26.17 -16.51
C GLU A 743 -22.77 26.48 -15.01
N VAL A 744 -21.94 27.47 -14.63
CA VAL A 744 -22.03 28.13 -13.32
C VAL A 744 -22.61 29.51 -13.57
N GLN A 745 -23.86 29.68 -13.17
CA GLN A 745 -24.69 30.86 -13.50
C GLN A 745 -23.98 32.18 -13.16
N ASP A 746 -24.04 33.13 -14.07
CA ASP A 746 -23.44 34.47 -13.97
C ASP A 746 -21.88 34.47 -13.89
N LEU A 747 -21.21 33.32 -14.04
CA LEU A 747 -19.76 33.19 -14.00
C LEU A 747 -19.17 32.65 -15.33
N PHE A 748 -19.55 31.44 -15.72
CA PHE A 748 -19.03 30.82 -16.93
C PHE A 748 -19.87 29.64 -17.44
N GLU A 749 -19.64 29.29 -18.68
CA GLU A 749 -20.08 28.06 -19.33
C GLU A 749 -18.88 27.38 -19.97
N VAL A 750 -18.79 26.05 -19.86
CA VAL A 750 -17.74 25.24 -20.51
C VAL A 750 -18.38 23.99 -21.10
N ALA A 751 -18.08 23.71 -22.38
CA ALA A 751 -18.53 22.49 -23.03
C ALA A 751 -17.84 21.26 -22.42
N LEU A 752 -18.56 20.16 -22.25
CA LEU A 752 -17.99 18.91 -21.70
C LEU A 752 -16.85 18.36 -22.58
N ASP A 753 -16.90 18.57 -23.89
CA ASP A 753 -15.81 18.15 -24.79
C ASP A 753 -14.52 18.95 -24.53
N GLU A 754 -14.61 20.26 -24.25
CA GLU A 754 -13.47 21.10 -23.87
C GLU A 754 -12.90 20.68 -22.51
N LEU A 755 -13.77 20.40 -21.53
CA LEU A 755 -13.36 19.88 -20.22
C LEU A 755 -12.67 18.51 -20.35
N ARG A 756 -13.21 17.63 -21.17
CA ARG A 756 -12.66 16.29 -21.42
C ARG A 756 -11.26 16.39 -22.05
N GLU A 757 -11.09 17.25 -23.06
CA GLU A 757 -9.79 17.48 -23.69
C GLU A 757 -8.75 18.01 -22.68
N ALA A 758 -9.13 18.96 -21.83
CA ALA A 758 -8.28 19.48 -20.78
C ALA A 758 -7.93 18.40 -19.73
N HIS A 759 -8.93 17.68 -19.24
CA HIS A 759 -8.80 16.70 -18.18
C HIS A 759 -8.01 15.45 -18.62
N GLU A 760 -8.29 14.89 -19.82
CA GLU A 760 -7.66 13.64 -20.27
C GLU A 760 -6.32 13.86 -21.01
N GLY A 761 -5.96 15.08 -21.37
CA GLY A 761 -4.84 15.37 -22.28
C GLY A 761 -3.45 15.38 -21.63
N THR A 762 -3.34 15.56 -20.31
CA THR A 762 -2.06 15.90 -19.67
C THR A 762 -1.09 14.71 -19.58
N LEU A 763 -1.48 13.60 -18.99
CA LEU A 763 -0.59 12.44 -18.88
C LEU A 763 -0.19 11.85 -20.25
N PRO A 764 -1.09 11.71 -21.24
CA PRO A 764 -0.67 11.28 -22.57
C PRO A 764 0.32 12.22 -23.28
N ARG A 765 0.27 13.54 -23.01
CA ARG A 765 1.29 14.48 -23.54
C ARG A 765 2.66 14.29 -22.89
N LEU A 766 2.69 13.95 -21.59
CA LEU A 766 3.94 13.76 -20.84
C LEU A 766 4.57 12.39 -21.11
N PHE A 767 3.77 11.35 -21.11
CA PHE A 767 4.25 9.96 -21.13
C PHE A 767 4.02 9.23 -22.47
N GLY A 768 3.44 9.91 -23.44
CA GLY A 768 3.09 9.32 -24.74
C GLY A 768 1.70 8.68 -24.77
N PRO A 769 1.19 8.34 -25.95
CA PRO A 769 -0.10 7.66 -26.09
C PRO A 769 -0.02 6.24 -25.54
N LEU A 770 -1.13 5.75 -24.99
CA LEU A 770 -1.24 4.34 -24.60
C LEU A 770 -0.99 3.40 -25.78
N ALA A 771 -0.29 2.30 -25.55
CA ALA A 771 -0.04 1.28 -26.55
C ALA A 771 -1.39 0.69 -27.03
N GLY A 772 -1.76 0.95 -28.27
CA GLY A 772 -3.04 0.53 -28.85
C GLY A 772 -4.04 1.65 -29.15
N ALA A 773 -3.81 2.87 -28.65
CA ALA A 773 -4.56 4.03 -29.09
C ALA A 773 -4.11 4.41 -30.54
N THR A 774 -4.99 4.28 -31.50
CA THR A 774 -4.74 4.78 -32.87
C THR A 774 -4.68 6.29 -32.84
N SER A 775 -3.45 6.83 -32.76
CA SER A 775 -3.24 8.27 -32.97
C SER A 775 -3.69 8.64 -34.41
N PRO A 776 -4.43 9.71 -34.61
CA PRO A 776 -4.63 10.23 -35.96
C PRO A 776 -3.29 10.73 -36.48
N ALA A 777 -2.72 9.95 -37.39
CA ALA A 777 -1.66 10.30 -38.35
C ALA A 777 -0.43 11.04 -37.77
N ASN A 778 0.54 10.29 -37.27
CA ASN A 778 1.94 10.67 -37.41
C ASN A 778 2.61 9.76 -38.45
N PRO A 779 3.37 10.29 -39.43
CA PRO A 779 4.00 9.48 -40.45
C PRO A 779 5.09 8.61 -39.81
N VAL A 780 5.00 7.33 -40.10
CA VAL A 780 6.01 6.32 -39.73
C VAL A 780 7.36 6.81 -40.27
N VAL A 781 8.27 7.17 -39.38
CA VAL A 781 9.69 7.32 -39.74
C VAL A 781 10.20 5.91 -39.92
N GLY A 782 10.38 5.50 -41.15
CA GLY A 782 10.85 4.19 -41.54
C GLY A 782 12.23 3.90 -40.95
N LEU A 783 12.32 2.78 -40.23
CA LEU A 783 13.60 2.16 -39.93
C LEU A 783 14.28 1.75 -41.25
N PRO A 784 15.58 2.00 -41.42
CA PRO A 784 16.26 1.55 -42.62
C PRO A 784 16.31 0.01 -42.66
N ALA A 785 15.85 -0.53 -43.77
CA ALA A 785 15.94 -1.95 -44.07
C ALA A 785 17.44 -2.38 -44.08
N THR A 786 17.85 -3.15 -43.10
CA THR A 786 19.13 -3.85 -43.17
C THR A 786 19.00 -5.02 -44.14
N GLY A 787 19.45 -4.82 -45.37
CA GLY A 787 19.67 -5.87 -46.34
C GLY A 787 20.79 -6.80 -45.84
N GLY A 788 20.42 -7.99 -45.44
CA GLY A 788 21.34 -9.09 -45.18
C GLY A 788 21.07 -10.20 -46.17
N THR A 789 21.96 -10.33 -47.15
CA THR A 789 22.04 -11.46 -48.09
C THR A 789 22.43 -12.72 -47.32
N ALA A 790 21.63 -13.77 -47.49
CA ALA A 790 21.99 -15.09 -47.03
C ALA A 790 23.10 -15.67 -47.91
N PRO A 791 24.12 -16.39 -47.37
CA PRO A 791 24.96 -17.29 -48.15
C PRO A 791 24.32 -18.68 -48.12
N GLY A 792 24.11 -19.20 -49.31
CA GLY A 792 23.78 -20.62 -49.55
C GLY A 792 24.97 -21.54 -49.36
N ALA A 793 24.70 -22.69 -48.80
CA ALA A 793 25.02 -24.06 -49.06
C ALA A 793 24.79 -24.92 -47.81
#